data_a080535de758cb6b954a703c6f9ab1e2
#
_entry.id   a080535de758cb6b954a703c6f9ab1e2
#
_cell.length_a   1.000
_cell.length_b   1.000
_cell.length_c   1.000
_cell.angle_alpha   90.00
_cell.angle_beta   90.00
_cell.angle_gamma   90.00
#
_symmetry.space_group_name_H-M   'P 1'
#
loop_
_entity.id
_entity.type
_entity.pdbx_description
1 polymer ?
#
loop_
_entity_poly.entity_id
_entity_poly.type
_entity_poly.pdbx_seq_one_letter_code
_entity_poly.pdbx_strand_id
1 'polypeptide(L)'
;MADPQSYRPVSGDIPTHPGVYRFRDPHGRVIYVGKAKNLRNRLNSYFVALERLSPKTYAMVHTAASVEWTVVGSELESLQLEYTWIKEYKPRFNIAFRDDKSYPYLAVTMRDKFPRAQVMRGDRKKGVRYFGPYSQVWAIRETLDALLRVFPVRTCSEGVFKRAEASGRPCLLGYIDKCAAPCVGRVSPEEHRELADGLCRFMAGGAEKFITQLTRRMKKAAADMDFERAAVLRDDITALTKAFERNAVVLSDSVDADLFAFAQDELEASVQVFFVRGGRIRGQRGWIVEKVNDGGETELIEQLLVQVYGEMAANIASAAAFDEDSGLDATQHEIPRQILVPTMPENTQQLQEWLSGVRGAKVDIAVPQRGDKAALMKTVAENAQHSLTLHKSRRAGDITTRSASLVELQEALELPDPLMRIECYDISHVQGTNVVASMVVFEDGMPTKSAYRKFSITGDAARDDTASMYDVITRRFKRYLTEQQQRAETPLSSGEVTADESVQEPAKFAYPPNLVLVDGGPPQVAAAQSALSDLGIEDIYVVGIAKRLEELWLPDDDFPVILPRTSEALYLVQRIRDEAHRFAITFHRAKRGKAMVASALDSVPGLGSVKRAALIKHFGSVAKVRNASIKELQQVSGVGPALAQKVHDHLNQKETA
;
A
#
# COMPACT_ATOMS: atom_id res chain seq x y z
N MET A 1 7.80 -31.75 -10.42
CA MET A 1 7.19 -31.40 -9.12
C MET A 1 7.20 -32.64 -8.25
N ALA A 2 7.42 -32.49 -6.93
CA ALA A 2 7.35 -33.63 -6.02
C ALA A 2 5.89 -34.10 -5.84
N ASP A 3 5.68 -35.42 -5.70
CA ASP A 3 4.36 -35.93 -5.33
C ASP A 3 4.13 -35.70 -3.83
N PRO A 4 3.13 -34.88 -3.44
CA PRO A 4 2.81 -34.62 -2.04
C PRO A 4 2.49 -35.89 -1.22
N GLN A 5 2.01 -36.93 -1.85
CA GLN A 5 1.70 -38.19 -1.16
C GLN A 5 2.98 -38.92 -0.72
N SER A 6 4.13 -38.70 -1.38
CA SER A 6 5.40 -39.36 -1.07
C SER A 6 5.97 -38.95 0.29
N TYR A 7 5.67 -37.77 0.80
CA TYR A 7 6.17 -37.26 2.09
C TYR A 7 5.05 -36.96 3.10
N ARG A 8 3.81 -37.35 2.78
CA ARG A 8 2.67 -37.17 3.68
C ARG A 8 2.87 -37.95 4.98
N PRO A 9 2.86 -37.28 6.16
CA PRO A 9 2.98 -38.00 7.42
C PRO A 9 1.74 -38.86 7.68
N VAL A 10 1.96 -39.98 8.37
CA VAL A 10 0.86 -40.81 8.87
C VAL A 10 0.06 -39.98 9.89
N SER A 11 -1.24 -39.82 9.69
CA SER A 11 -2.09 -38.96 10.52
C SER A 11 -2.03 -39.33 12.01
N GLY A 12 -1.78 -40.62 12.34
CA GLY A 12 -1.62 -41.10 13.70
C GLY A 12 -0.37 -40.57 14.42
N ASP A 13 0.69 -40.32 13.68
CA ASP A 13 1.98 -39.89 14.22
C ASP A 13 2.01 -38.36 14.51
N ILE A 14 1.08 -37.61 13.96
CA ILE A 14 0.99 -36.17 14.17
C ILE A 14 0.29 -35.88 15.49
N PRO A 15 0.93 -35.17 16.46
CA PRO A 15 0.30 -34.78 17.71
C PRO A 15 -0.93 -33.86 17.53
N THR A 16 -1.84 -33.90 18.48
CA THR A 16 -3.00 -32.98 18.52
C THR A 16 -2.73 -31.72 19.33
N HIS A 17 -1.51 -31.51 19.78
CA HIS A 17 -1.07 -30.38 20.59
C HIS A 17 -0.73 -29.16 19.72
N PRO A 18 -0.67 -27.96 20.34
CA PRO A 18 -0.12 -26.78 19.69
C PRO A 18 1.33 -26.99 19.24
N GLY A 19 1.69 -26.37 18.13
CA GLY A 19 3.06 -26.48 17.62
C GLY A 19 3.32 -25.65 16.39
N VAL A 20 4.57 -25.70 15.95
CA VAL A 20 5.06 -25.06 14.72
C VAL A 20 5.57 -26.14 13.78
N TYR A 21 5.30 -25.98 12.50
CA TYR A 21 5.72 -26.91 11.47
C TYR A 21 6.42 -26.17 10.33
N ARG A 22 7.28 -26.88 9.62
CA ARG A 22 8.04 -26.36 8.48
C ARG A 22 8.08 -27.37 7.34
N PHE A 23 7.89 -26.84 6.14
CA PHE A 23 8.08 -27.61 4.90
C PHE A 23 9.49 -27.33 4.35
N ARG A 24 10.15 -28.38 3.87
CA ARG A 24 11.46 -28.30 3.24
C ARG A 24 11.41 -28.77 1.80
N ASP A 25 12.21 -28.13 0.93
CA ASP A 25 12.39 -28.58 -0.44
C ASP A 25 13.36 -29.79 -0.52
N PRO A 26 13.56 -30.41 -1.72
CA PRO A 26 14.49 -31.51 -1.90
C PRO A 26 15.96 -31.21 -1.53
N HIS A 27 16.32 -29.93 -1.45
CA HIS A 27 17.64 -29.46 -1.03
C HIS A 27 17.73 -29.18 0.47
N GLY A 28 16.71 -29.52 1.26
CA GLY A 28 16.65 -29.32 2.69
C GLY A 28 16.38 -27.89 3.15
N ARG A 29 16.14 -26.94 2.23
CA ARG A 29 15.84 -25.54 2.56
C ARG A 29 14.41 -25.42 3.09
N VAL A 30 14.20 -24.65 4.16
CA VAL A 30 12.88 -24.35 4.68
C VAL A 30 12.18 -23.39 3.71
N ILE A 31 11.06 -23.81 3.16
CA ILE A 31 10.29 -23.05 2.17
C ILE A 31 9.00 -22.44 2.74
N TYR A 32 8.49 -23.01 3.84
CA TYR A 32 7.33 -22.50 4.56
C TYR A 32 7.40 -22.84 6.04
N VAL A 33 6.95 -21.93 6.89
CA VAL A 33 6.76 -22.11 8.34
C VAL A 33 5.33 -21.73 8.69
N GLY A 34 4.69 -22.51 9.55
CA GLY A 34 3.35 -22.21 10.04
C GLY A 34 3.12 -22.73 11.46
N LYS A 35 2.18 -22.12 12.17
CA LYS A 35 1.73 -22.57 13.49
C LYS A 35 0.41 -23.31 13.42
N ALA A 36 0.11 -24.05 14.46
CA ALA A 36 -1.17 -24.72 14.63
C ALA A 36 -1.57 -24.82 16.10
N LYS A 37 -2.86 -24.62 16.41
CA LYS A 37 -3.47 -25.00 17.68
C LYS A 37 -3.59 -26.51 17.83
N ASN A 38 -3.75 -27.19 16.69
CA ASN A 38 -3.78 -28.63 16.58
C ASN A 38 -3.00 -29.03 15.33
N LEU A 39 -1.78 -29.54 15.52
CA LEU A 39 -0.86 -29.90 14.44
C LEU A 39 -1.48 -30.93 13.49
N ARG A 40 -2.18 -31.95 14.02
CA ARG A 40 -2.80 -33.00 13.20
C ARG A 40 -3.83 -32.44 12.23
N ASN A 41 -4.75 -31.61 12.72
CA ASN A 41 -5.78 -31.02 11.89
C ASN A 41 -5.18 -30.11 10.82
N ARG A 42 -4.22 -29.28 11.23
CA ARG A 42 -3.58 -28.33 10.33
C ARG A 42 -2.75 -29.02 9.26
N LEU A 43 -1.90 -29.96 9.61
CA LEU A 43 -1.06 -30.67 8.64
C LEU A 43 -1.91 -31.50 7.67
N ASN A 44 -2.95 -32.19 8.16
CA ASN A 44 -3.86 -32.91 7.29
C ASN A 44 -4.57 -32.01 6.27
N SER A 45 -4.80 -30.73 6.58
CA SER A 45 -5.44 -29.79 5.65
C SER A 45 -4.61 -29.48 4.41
N TYR A 46 -3.30 -29.73 4.42
CA TYR A 46 -2.43 -29.56 3.25
C TYR A 46 -2.44 -30.75 2.29
N PHE A 47 -2.93 -31.90 2.74
CA PHE A 47 -2.95 -33.15 1.97
C PHE A 47 -4.36 -33.62 1.61
N VAL A 48 -5.32 -32.69 1.56
CA VAL A 48 -6.67 -32.91 1.00
C VAL A 48 -6.64 -32.95 -0.53
N ALA A 49 -7.78 -33.22 -1.15
CA ALA A 49 -7.89 -33.22 -2.61
C ALA A 49 -7.33 -31.90 -3.19
N LEU A 50 -6.38 -32.03 -4.11
CA LEU A 50 -5.56 -30.94 -4.64
C LEU A 50 -6.39 -29.78 -5.23
N GLU A 51 -7.55 -30.09 -5.79
CA GLU A 51 -8.54 -29.14 -6.33
C GLU A 51 -9.12 -28.18 -5.27
N ARG A 52 -8.96 -28.49 -3.99
CA ARG A 52 -9.44 -27.66 -2.86
C ARG A 52 -8.36 -26.80 -2.23
N LEU A 53 -7.11 -26.95 -2.65
CA LEU A 53 -6.00 -26.15 -2.15
C LEU A 53 -5.95 -24.80 -2.88
N SER A 54 -5.52 -23.74 -2.19
CA SER A 54 -5.18 -22.49 -2.86
C SER A 54 -3.97 -22.73 -3.80
N PRO A 55 -3.83 -22.01 -4.92
CA PRO A 55 -2.72 -22.20 -5.87
C PRO A 55 -1.35 -22.17 -5.21
N LYS A 56 -1.18 -21.29 -4.24
CA LYS A 56 0.07 -21.21 -3.49
C LYS A 56 0.29 -22.40 -2.58
N THR A 57 -0.72 -22.80 -1.84
CA THR A 57 -0.63 -24.01 -1.00
C THR A 57 -0.32 -25.21 -1.90
N TYR A 58 -0.96 -25.29 -3.06
CA TYR A 58 -0.66 -26.27 -4.08
C TYR A 58 0.82 -26.21 -4.52
N ALA A 59 1.31 -25.03 -4.93
CA ALA A 59 2.70 -24.85 -5.34
C ALA A 59 3.69 -25.16 -4.20
N MET A 60 3.37 -24.75 -2.98
CA MET A 60 4.18 -25.02 -1.79
C MET A 60 4.29 -26.52 -1.52
N VAL A 61 3.15 -27.24 -1.51
CA VAL A 61 3.10 -28.67 -1.24
C VAL A 61 3.80 -29.47 -2.34
N HIS A 62 3.70 -29.08 -3.62
CA HIS A 62 4.39 -29.73 -4.73
C HIS A 62 5.88 -29.37 -4.84
N THR A 63 6.32 -28.30 -4.18
CA THR A 63 7.73 -27.94 -4.08
C THR A 63 8.41 -28.62 -2.88
N ALA A 64 7.63 -28.92 -1.84
CA ALA A 64 8.14 -29.56 -0.63
C ALA A 64 8.53 -31.01 -0.89
N ALA A 65 9.50 -31.50 -0.13
CA ALA A 65 9.93 -32.88 -0.09
C ALA A 65 9.76 -33.50 1.31
N SER A 66 9.59 -32.67 2.34
CA SER A 66 9.35 -33.13 3.71
C SER A 66 8.62 -32.09 4.53
N VAL A 67 7.98 -32.53 5.59
CA VAL A 67 7.37 -31.70 6.62
C VAL A 67 7.82 -32.16 8.00
N GLU A 68 8.21 -31.23 8.83
CA GLU A 68 8.66 -31.44 10.22
C GLU A 68 7.84 -30.56 11.14
N TRP A 69 7.67 -30.97 12.41
CA TRP A 69 6.96 -30.19 13.40
C TRP A 69 7.63 -30.25 14.76
N THR A 70 7.38 -29.25 15.57
CA THR A 70 7.79 -29.15 16.98
C THR A 70 6.56 -28.84 17.82
N VAL A 71 6.31 -29.68 18.82
CA VAL A 71 5.25 -29.47 19.80
C VAL A 71 5.73 -28.44 20.81
N VAL A 72 4.84 -27.53 21.20
CA VAL A 72 5.09 -26.52 22.25
C VAL A 72 4.01 -26.58 23.33
N GLY A 73 4.27 -25.98 24.47
CA GLY A 73 3.37 -26.04 25.63
C GLY A 73 2.13 -25.16 25.52
N SER A 74 2.16 -24.12 24.66
CA SER A 74 1.06 -23.16 24.51
C SER A 74 0.98 -22.59 23.10
N GLU A 75 -0.19 -22.03 22.75
CA GLU A 75 -0.38 -21.31 21.49
C GLU A 75 0.53 -20.07 21.42
N LEU A 76 0.82 -19.43 22.54
CA LEU A 76 1.74 -18.29 22.63
C LEU A 76 3.17 -18.69 22.24
N GLU A 77 3.65 -19.83 22.75
CA GLU A 77 4.96 -20.37 22.36
C GLU A 77 5.00 -20.72 20.87
N SER A 78 3.89 -21.24 20.30
CA SER A 78 3.82 -21.53 18.87
C SER A 78 3.96 -20.25 18.03
N LEU A 79 3.35 -19.14 18.47
CA LEU A 79 3.45 -17.85 17.80
C LEU A 79 4.89 -17.31 17.83
N GLN A 80 5.56 -17.38 18.97
CA GLN A 80 6.94 -16.91 19.14
C GLN A 80 7.94 -17.76 18.34
N LEU A 81 7.75 -19.07 18.33
CA LEU A 81 8.61 -20.00 17.60
C LEU A 81 8.43 -19.85 16.08
N GLU A 82 7.17 -19.69 15.62
CA GLU A 82 6.88 -19.39 14.20
C GLU A 82 7.60 -18.14 13.73
N TYR A 83 7.47 -17.03 14.50
CA TYR A 83 8.17 -15.77 14.19
C TYR A 83 9.69 -15.97 14.14
N THR A 84 10.26 -16.66 15.11
CA THR A 84 11.70 -16.92 15.17
C THR A 84 12.18 -17.69 13.94
N TRP A 85 11.45 -18.73 13.54
CA TRP A 85 11.80 -19.54 12.36
C TRP A 85 11.58 -18.79 11.04
N ILE A 86 10.55 -17.97 10.91
CA ILE A 86 10.37 -17.13 9.73
C ILE A 86 11.55 -16.15 9.57
N LYS A 87 12.00 -15.56 10.67
CA LYS A 87 13.14 -14.64 10.68
C LYS A 87 14.46 -15.34 10.36
N GLU A 88 14.67 -16.56 10.89
CA GLU A 88 15.87 -17.36 10.71
C GLU A 88 15.98 -17.91 9.28
N TYR A 89 14.93 -18.56 8.80
CA TYR A 89 14.95 -19.28 7.52
C TYR A 89 14.51 -18.42 6.32
N LYS A 90 13.84 -17.32 6.52
CA LYS A 90 13.29 -16.43 5.48
C LYS A 90 12.57 -17.23 4.37
N PRO A 91 11.58 -18.05 4.74
CA PRO A 91 10.99 -19.01 3.81
C PRO A 91 10.20 -18.31 2.73
N ARG A 92 10.39 -18.72 1.47
CA ARG A 92 9.82 -18.04 0.28
C ARG A 92 8.31 -18.08 0.20
N PHE A 93 7.65 -19.01 0.88
CA PHE A 93 6.20 -19.12 0.91
C PHE A 93 5.56 -18.45 2.15
N ASN A 94 6.31 -17.80 3.01
CA ASN A 94 5.78 -16.93 4.04
C ASN A 94 5.65 -15.48 3.53
N ILE A 95 4.79 -14.71 4.17
CA ILE A 95 4.66 -13.27 3.86
C ILE A 95 5.95 -12.57 4.24
N ALA A 96 6.53 -11.83 3.31
CA ALA A 96 7.69 -10.98 3.55
C ALA A 96 7.25 -9.51 3.55
N PHE A 97 7.45 -8.83 4.69
CA PHE A 97 7.22 -7.40 4.78
C PHE A 97 8.48 -6.66 4.33
N ARG A 98 8.39 -5.95 3.22
CA ARG A 98 9.48 -5.12 2.71
C ARG A 98 9.30 -3.70 3.23
N ASP A 99 10.31 -3.16 3.93
CA ASP A 99 10.29 -1.76 4.36
C ASP A 99 10.41 -0.85 3.13
N ASP A 100 9.38 -0.08 2.84
CA ASP A 100 9.34 0.84 1.68
C ASP A 100 10.38 1.98 1.83
N LYS A 101 10.78 2.32 3.07
CA LYS A 101 11.73 3.40 3.33
C LYS A 101 12.55 3.17 4.59
N SER A 102 13.85 3.43 4.49
CA SER A 102 14.72 3.58 5.66
C SER A 102 14.43 4.90 6.36
N TYR A 103 13.61 4.87 7.40
CA TYR A 103 13.26 6.07 8.18
C TYR A 103 14.42 6.53 9.05
N PRO A 104 14.62 7.85 9.20
CA PRO A 104 15.61 8.39 10.13
C PRO A 104 15.12 8.34 11.57
N TYR A 105 16.06 8.12 12.48
CA TYR A 105 15.89 8.14 13.93
C TYR A 105 16.83 9.16 14.56
N LEU A 106 16.41 9.78 15.66
CA LEU A 106 17.33 10.41 16.59
C LEU A 106 17.89 9.33 17.52
N ALA A 107 19.19 9.12 17.48
CA ALA A 107 19.89 8.12 18.28
C ALA A 107 20.79 8.80 19.32
N VAL A 108 20.75 8.31 20.56
CA VAL A 108 21.60 8.77 21.67
C VAL A 108 22.41 7.59 22.20
N THR A 109 23.75 7.67 22.07
CA THR A 109 24.67 6.57 22.42
C THR A 109 24.94 6.53 23.94
N MET A 110 24.01 5.98 24.71
CA MET A 110 24.09 6.01 26.20
C MET A 110 25.26 5.22 26.79
N ARG A 111 25.86 4.28 26.03
CA ARG A 111 27.03 3.49 26.49
C ARG A 111 28.36 4.23 26.40
N ASP A 112 28.43 5.25 25.57
CA ASP A 112 29.69 6.01 25.40
C ASP A 112 30.02 6.73 26.71
N LYS A 113 31.32 6.92 26.98
CA LYS A 113 31.79 7.75 28.11
C LYS A 113 31.13 9.12 28.08
N PHE A 114 31.01 9.70 26.88
CA PHE A 114 30.26 10.91 26.61
C PHE A 114 29.18 10.62 25.57
N PRO A 115 27.90 10.39 25.96
CA PRO A 115 26.80 10.13 25.06
C PRO A 115 26.73 11.12 23.89
N ARG A 116 26.39 10.61 22.69
CA ARG A 116 26.30 11.42 21.47
C ARG A 116 24.89 11.37 20.92
N ALA A 117 24.31 12.53 20.62
CA ALA A 117 23.06 12.63 19.87
C ALA A 117 23.34 12.74 18.37
N GLN A 118 22.73 11.88 17.56
CA GLN A 118 22.93 11.86 16.11
C GLN A 118 21.67 11.39 15.37
N VAL A 119 21.49 11.86 14.13
CA VAL A 119 20.45 11.36 13.24
C VAL A 119 21.04 10.22 12.42
N MET A 120 20.40 9.06 12.46
CA MET A 120 20.85 7.88 11.73
C MET A 120 19.69 7.14 11.05
N ARG A 121 20.06 6.29 10.09
CA ARG A 121 19.18 5.34 9.40
C ARG A 121 19.79 3.94 9.48
N GLY A 122 18.99 2.92 9.22
CA GLY A 122 19.44 1.53 9.21
C GLY A 122 19.30 0.84 10.55
N ASP A 123 20.08 -0.24 10.74
CA ASP A 123 19.93 -1.14 11.86
C ASP A 123 20.22 -0.50 13.22
N ARG A 124 19.42 -0.87 14.22
CA ARG A 124 19.58 -0.42 15.59
C ARG A 124 20.77 -1.11 16.25
N LYS A 125 21.58 -0.33 16.95
CA LYS A 125 22.76 -0.82 17.68
C LYS A 125 22.45 -0.96 19.16
N LYS A 126 23.03 -1.98 19.80
CA LYS A 126 22.90 -2.19 21.25
C LYS A 126 23.46 -1.02 22.07
N GLY A 127 22.75 -0.62 23.13
CA GLY A 127 23.18 0.47 24.02
C GLY A 127 23.00 1.89 23.46
N VAL A 128 22.17 2.02 22.44
CA VAL A 128 21.77 3.29 21.85
C VAL A 128 20.25 3.45 22.03
N ARG A 129 19.81 4.60 22.52
CA ARG A 129 18.38 4.94 22.59
C ARG A 129 17.94 5.58 21.28
N TYR A 130 16.81 5.14 20.75
CA TYR A 130 16.25 5.59 19.48
C TYR A 130 14.91 6.26 19.68
N PHE A 131 14.72 7.41 19.02
CA PHE A 131 13.46 8.16 19.00
C PHE A 131 13.02 8.36 17.56
N GLY A 132 11.75 8.11 17.28
CA GLY A 132 11.17 8.07 15.94
C GLY A 132 10.50 6.71 15.68
N PRO A 133 10.24 6.32 14.43
CA PRO A 133 10.79 6.87 13.18
C PRO A 133 10.19 8.22 12.78
N TYR A 134 10.97 9.04 12.10
CA TYR A 134 10.52 10.34 11.58
C TYR A 134 10.37 10.30 10.07
N SER A 135 9.47 11.10 9.53
CA SER A 135 9.25 11.16 8.08
C SER A 135 10.38 11.86 7.32
N GLN A 136 11.07 12.82 7.95
CA GLN A 136 12.07 13.67 7.28
C GLN A 136 13.27 14.00 8.18
N VAL A 137 14.48 13.91 7.60
CA VAL A 137 15.75 14.19 8.32
C VAL A 137 15.85 15.64 8.78
N TRP A 138 15.41 16.60 7.96
CA TRP A 138 15.52 18.01 8.31
C TRP A 138 14.69 18.36 9.55
N ALA A 139 13.50 17.78 9.70
CA ALA A 139 12.63 18.00 10.86
C ALA A 139 13.29 17.55 12.17
N ILE A 140 13.99 16.39 12.15
CA ILE A 140 14.73 15.90 13.30
C ILE A 140 15.89 16.82 13.62
N ARG A 141 16.66 17.25 12.61
CA ARG A 141 17.83 18.11 12.81
C ARG A 141 17.43 19.45 13.43
N GLU A 142 16.32 20.02 12.97
CA GLU A 142 15.80 21.28 13.50
C GLU A 142 15.27 21.11 14.93
N THR A 143 14.59 19.99 15.21
CA THR A 143 14.16 19.64 16.57
C THR A 143 15.36 19.45 17.48
N LEU A 144 16.36 18.70 17.04
CA LEU A 144 17.60 18.50 17.81
C LEU A 144 18.33 19.82 18.07
N ASP A 145 18.43 20.70 17.07
CA ASP A 145 19.08 22.01 17.22
C ASP A 145 18.39 22.88 18.27
N ALA A 146 17.05 22.84 18.34
CA ALA A 146 16.30 23.53 19.38
C ALA A 146 16.54 22.91 20.77
N LEU A 147 16.60 21.57 20.86
CA LEU A 147 16.80 20.85 22.11
C LEU A 147 18.22 21.01 22.67
N LEU A 148 19.22 21.19 21.81
CA LEU A 148 20.60 21.40 22.24
C LEU A 148 20.82 22.70 23.03
N ARG A 149 19.91 23.67 22.99
CA ARG A 149 19.93 24.86 23.84
C ARG A 149 19.67 24.53 25.31
N VAL A 150 18.81 23.51 25.54
CA VAL A 150 18.39 23.11 26.89
C VAL A 150 19.19 21.90 27.37
N PHE A 151 19.51 20.98 26.45
CA PHE A 151 20.31 19.79 26.67
C PHE A 151 21.55 19.83 25.77
N PRO A 152 22.60 20.51 26.17
CA PRO A 152 23.80 20.72 25.34
C PRO A 152 24.65 19.44 25.20
N VAL A 153 24.05 18.37 24.68
CA VAL A 153 24.68 17.08 24.43
C VAL A 153 25.54 17.14 23.18
N ARG A 154 26.70 16.47 23.19
CA ARG A 154 27.55 16.43 22.00
C ARG A 154 26.85 15.77 20.79
N THR A 155 27.09 16.33 19.61
CA THR A 155 26.63 15.77 18.33
C THR A 155 27.78 15.43 17.38
N CYS A 156 28.98 15.88 17.70
CA CYS A 156 30.18 15.72 16.87
C CYS A 156 30.59 14.24 16.70
N SER A 157 31.28 13.95 15.58
CA SER A 157 31.88 12.63 15.36
C SER A 157 33.09 12.43 16.28
N GLU A 158 33.49 11.17 16.47
CA GLU A 158 34.63 10.83 17.32
C GLU A 158 35.94 11.49 16.85
N GLY A 159 36.14 11.61 15.52
CA GLY A 159 37.30 12.29 14.98
C GLY A 159 37.35 13.81 15.28
N VAL A 160 36.15 14.45 15.32
CA VAL A 160 36.08 15.88 15.73
C VAL A 160 36.30 16.03 17.22
N PHE A 161 35.77 15.10 18.02
CA PHE A 161 35.98 15.07 19.47
C PHE A 161 37.47 14.98 19.83
N LYS A 162 38.18 13.99 19.30
CA LYS A 162 39.62 13.80 19.54
C LYS A 162 40.49 14.99 19.09
N ARG A 163 40.12 15.63 17.98
CA ARG A 163 40.84 16.86 17.54
C ARG A 163 40.64 18.01 18.50
N ALA A 164 39.42 18.21 19.00
CA ALA A 164 39.13 19.25 19.98
C ALA A 164 39.85 18.97 21.31
N GLU A 165 39.86 17.70 21.75
CA GLU A 165 40.62 17.26 22.94
C GLU A 165 42.11 17.55 22.80
N ALA A 166 42.73 17.17 21.69
CA ALA A 166 44.15 17.40 21.43
C ALA A 166 44.53 18.90 21.32
N SER A 167 43.64 19.73 20.80
CA SER A 167 43.86 21.16 20.62
C SER A 167 43.52 22.00 21.87
N GLY A 168 42.81 21.40 22.84
CA GLY A 168 42.27 22.12 24.01
C GLY A 168 41.21 23.18 23.66
N ARG A 169 40.67 23.17 22.42
CA ARG A 169 39.70 24.16 21.95
C ARG A 169 38.40 23.46 21.53
N PRO A 170 37.24 23.87 22.07
CA PRO A 170 35.97 23.27 21.68
C PRO A 170 35.61 23.64 20.24
N CYS A 171 34.73 22.87 19.62
CA CYS A 171 34.13 23.21 18.33
C CYS A 171 33.10 24.36 18.46
N LEU A 172 32.62 24.89 17.34
CA LEU A 172 31.62 25.98 17.31
C LEU A 172 30.46 25.78 18.27
N LEU A 173 29.89 24.55 18.34
CA LEU A 173 28.77 24.25 19.23
C LEU A 173 29.12 24.45 20.71
N GLY A 174 30.38 24.21 21.11
CA GLY A 174 30.86 24.51 22.47
C GLY A 174 31.06 25.99 22.74
N TYR A 175 31.27 26.82 21.71
CA TYR A 175 31.37 28.28 21.86
C TYR A 175 30.00 28.96 21.93
N ILE A 176 28.97 28.38 21.28
CA ILE A 176 27.59 28.92 21.25
C ILE A 176 26.66 28.19 22.24
N ASP A 177 27.23 27.52 23.24
CA ASP A 177 26.55 26.81 24.34
C ASP A 177 25.51 25.75 23.91
N LYS A 178 25.60 25.27 22.65
CA LYS A 178 24.82 24.11 22.15
C LYS A 178 25.48 22.75 22.41
N CYS A 179 26.64 22.75 23.04
CA CYS A 179 27.37 21.58 23.53
C CYS A 179 28.11 21.95 24.81
N ALA A 180 27.96 21.15 25.84
CA ALA A 180 28.65 21.34 27.12
C ALA A 180 30.18 21.14 27.03
N ALA A 181 30.70 20.92 25.81
CA ALA A 181 32.13 20.79 25.48
C ALA A 181 32.91 19.79 26.36
N PRO A 182 32.45 18.53 26.49
CA PRO A 182 33.13 17.49 27.25
C PRO A 182 34.55 17.18 26.72
N CYS A 183 34.79 17.46 25.44
CA CYS A 183 36.10 17.27 24.79
C CYS A 183 37.22 18.12 25.35
N VAL A 184 36.91 19.23 26.01
CA VAL A 184 37.90 20.13 26.68
C VAL A 184 37.69 20.16 28.19
N GLY A 185 36.97 19.18 28.76
CA GLY A 185 36.83 19.02 30.21
C GLY A 185 35.92 20.05 30.88
N ARG A 186 35.02 20.75 30.14
CA ARG A 186 34.09 21.71 30.76
C ARG A 186 33.04 21.04 31.63
N VAL A 187 32.73 19.76 31.37
CA VAL A 187 31.80 18.93 32.15
C VAL A 187 32.39 17.54 32.34
N SER A 188 32.07 16.91 33.45
CA SER A 188 32.43 15.53 33.74
C SER A 188 31.60 14.53 32.88
N PRO A 189 32.05 13.26 32.79
CA PRO A 189 31.26 12.23 32.14
C PRO A 189 29.84 12.06 32.73
N GLU A 190 29.72 12.17 34.07
CA GLU A 190 28.50 12.05 34.84
C GLU A 190 27.54 13.19 34.51
N GLU A 191 28.02 14.44 34.58
CA GLU A 191 27.22 15.63 34.23
C GLU A 191 26.73 15.59 32.77
N HIS A 192 27.62 15.18 31.84
CA HIS A 192 27.23 15.06 30.43
C HIS A 192 26.20 13.94 30.21
N ARG A 193 26.30 12.85 30.98
CA ARG A 193 25.31 11.76 30.94
C ARG A 193 23.96 12.22 31.47
N GLU A 194 23.92 13.03 32.52
CA GLU A 194 22.66 13.61 33.04
C GLU A 194 21.96 14.50 32.00
N LEU A 195 22.72 15.28 31.23
CA LEU A 195 22.17 16.05 30.10
C LEU A 195 21.58 15.15 29.03
N ALA A 196 22.27 14.05 28.68
CA ALA A 196 21.77 13.07 27.71
C ALA A 196 20.54 12.32 28.20
N ASP A 197 20.47 11.97 29.49
CA ASP A 197 19.29 11.39 30.12
C ASP A 197 18.11 12.36 30.17
N GLY A 198 18.38 13.64 30.40
CA GLY A 198 17.39 14.71 30.31
C GLY A 198 16.78 14.80 28.92
N LEU A 199 17.62 14.80 27.88
CA LEU A 199 17.20 14.76 26.49
C LEU A 199 16.34 13.51 26.20
N CYS A 200 16.80 12.34 26.62
CA CYS A 200 16.06 11.09 26.43
C CYS A 200 14.70 11.10 27.13
N ARG A 201 14.62 11.59 28.36
CA ARG A 201 13.34 11.72 29.10
C ARG A 201 12.38 12.69 28.43
N PHE A 202 12.89 13.82 27.92
CA PHE A 202 12.07 14.77 27.15
C PHE A 202 11.51 14.11 25.89
N MET A 203 12.35 13.43 25.14
CA MET A 203 11.97 12.75 23.89
C MET A 203 11.01 11.58 24.12
N ALA A 204 11.06 10.93 25.28
CA ALA A 204 10.17 9.82 25.65
C ALA A 204 8.75 10.25 26.10
N GLY A 205 8.41 11.55 25.99
CA GLY A 205 7.07 12.05 26.32
C GLY A 205 6.99 12.93 27.56
N GLY A 206 8.10 13.14 28.27
CA GLY A 206 8.16 13.99 29.46
C GLY A 206 8.14 15.51 29.22
N ALA A 207 7.83 15.94 27.99
CA ALA A 207 7.94 17.35 27.57
C ALA A 207 7.11 18.31 28.42
N GLU A 208 5.84 17.99 28.71
CA GLU A 208 4.96 18.86 29.51
C GLU A 208 5.42 19.02 30.94
N LYS A 209 5.80 17.89 31.59
CA LYS A 209 6.34 17.93 32.95
C LYS A 209 7.61 18.78 33.01
N PHE A 210 8.45 18.66 31.99
CA PHE A 210 9.70 19.41 31.90
C PHE A 210 9.46 20.91 31.67
N ILE A 211 8.58 21.28 30.75
CA ILE A 211 8.20 22.68 30.49
C ILE A 211 7.54 23.28 31.75
N THR A 212 6.67 22.57 32.43
CA THR A 212 6.08 23.01 33.69
C THR A 212 7.13 23.27 34.76
N GLN A 213 8.14 22.41 34.87
CA GLN A 213 9.25 22.56 35.81
C GLN A 213 10.10 23.80 35.49
N LEU A 214 10.44 24.01 34.20
CA LEU A 214 11.15 25.20 33.75
C LEU A 214 10.35 26.47 34.00
N THR A 215 9.04 26.46 33.76
CA THR A 215 8.15 27.59 34.02
C THR A 215 8.13 27.96 35.51
N ARG A 216 8.14 26.97 36.41
CA ARG A 216 8.26 27.23 37.86
C ARG A 216 9.61 27.86 38.20
N ARG A 217 10.72 27.37 37.62
CA ARG A 217 12.05 27.94 37.81
C ARG A 217 12.15 29.38 37.29
N MET A 218 11.57 29.64 36.10
CA MET A 218 11.52 30.99 35.53
C MET A 218 10.76 31.97 36.44
N LYS A 219 9.58 31.57 36.93
CA LYS A 219 8.79 32.40 37.85
C LYS A 219 9.55 32.66 39.16
N LYS A 220 10.28 31.66 39.68
CA LYS A 220 11.12 31.83 40.88
C LYS A 220 12.27 32.81 40.63
N ALA A 221 13.03 32.64 39.53
CA ALA A 221 14.11 33.56 39.17
C ALA A 221 13.62 35.02 39.01
N ALA A 222 12.43 35.19 38.40
CA ALA A 222 11.82 36.51 38.30
C ALA A 222 11.41 37.09 39.67
N ALA A 223 10.92 36.27 40.60
CA ALA A 223 10.58 36.68 41.96
C ALA A 223 11.85 37.04 42.76
N ASP A 224 12.95 36.34 42.54
CA ASP A 224 14.27 36.58 43.14
C ASP A 224 14.99 37.77 42.43
N MET A 225 14.36 38.51 41.49
CA MET A 225 14.87 39.61 40.68
C MET A 225 16.06 39.23 39.77
N ASP A 226 16.31 37.93 39.55
CA ASP A 226 17.29 37.43 38.59
C ASP A 226 16.70 37.41 37.18
N PHE A 227 16.56 38.59 36.58
CA PHE A 227 15.91 38.79 35.29
C PHE A 227 16.68 38.18 34.13
N GLU A 228 17.99 38.10 34.19
CA GLU A 228 18.82 37.47 33.16
C GLU A 228 18.53 35.97 33.09
N ARG A 229 18.52 35.31 34.24
CA ARG A 229 18.19 33.90 34.36
C ARG A 229 16.72 33.60 33.97
N ALA A 230 15.80 34.49 34.35
CA ALA A 230 14.41 34.37 33.97
C ALA A 230 14.21 34.50 32.44
N ALA A 231 14.97 35.41 31.78
CA ALA A 231 14.96 35.57 30.34
C ALA A 231 15.49 34.32 29.61
N VAL A 232 16.60 33.76 30.03
CA VAL A 232 17.17 32.52 29.48
C VAL A 232 16.16 31.38 29.60
N LEU A 233 15.56 31.19 30.78
CA LEU A 233 14.53 30.14 31.00
C LEU A 233 13.28 30.35 30.14
N ARG A 234 12.86 31.61 29.90
CA ARG A 234 11.75 31.94 29.00
C ARG A 234 12.08 31.52 27.56
N ASP A 235 13.29 31.83 27.11
CA ASP A 235 13.72 31.52 25.75
C ASP A 235 13.88 30.01 25.55
N ASP A 236 14.34 29.29 26.58
CA ASP A 236 14.38 27.81 26.62
C ASP A 236 12.97 27.20 26.53
N ILE A 237 12.02 27.71 27.34
CA ILE A 237 10.62 27.29 27.29
C ILE A 237 10.05 27.52 25.90
N THR A 238 10.32 28.68 25.29
CA THR A 238 9.84 29.02 23.96
C THR A 238 10.41 28.07 22.91
N ALA A 239 11.71 27.77 22.96
CA ALA A 239 12.36 26.83 22.05
C ALA A 239 11.79 25.41 22.18
N LEU A 240 11.60 24.92 23.40
CA LEU A 240 11.02 23.62 23.69
C LEU A 240 9.56 23.53 23.24
N THR A 241 8.76 24.56 23.53
CA THR A 241 7.35 24.64 23.11
C THR A 241 7.25 24.60 21.60
N LYS A 242 8.06 25.38 20.90
CA LYS A 242 8.10 25.37 19.42
C LYS A 242 8.55 24.03 18.84
N ALA A 243 9.52 23.34 19.46
CA ALA A 243 9.93 21.99 19.08
C ALA A 243 8.81 20.98 19.33
N PHE A 244 8.01 21.19 20.38
CA PHE A 244 6.89 20.34 20.78
C PHE A 244 5.63 20.60 19.94
N GLU A 245 5.32 21.84 19.60
CA GLU A 245 4.14 22.24 18.80
C GLU A 245 4.19 21.74 17.34
N ARG A 246 5.37 21.46 16.81
CA ARG A 246 5.54 20.89 15.47
C ARG A 246 5.00 19.48 15.30
N ASN A 247 4.75 18.78 16.40
CA ASN A 247 4.07 17.50 16.39
C ASN A 247 2.56 17.75 16.53
N ALA A 248 1.80 17.51 15.47
CA ALA A 248 0.34 17.72 15.47
C ALA A 248 -0.31 16.96 16.63
N VAL A 249 -1.10 17.69 17.45
CA VAL A 249 -2.01 17.08 18.42
C VAL A 249 -3.16 16.48 17.64
N VAL A 250 -3.34 15.17 17.73
CA VAL A 250 -4.39 14.46 16.99
C VAL A 250 -5.36 13.73 17.91
N LEU A 251 -4.93 13.46 19.15
CA LEU A 251 -5.71 12.81 20.19
C LEU A 251 -5.50 13.53 21.53
N SER A 252 -6.29 13.20 22.55
CA SER A 252 -6.08 13.77 23.89
C SER A 252 -4.69 13.42 24.44
N ASP A 253 -4.11 14.29 25.25
CA ASP A 253 -2.73 14.20 25.76
C ASP A 253 -2.45 12.94 26.60
N SER A 254 -3.49 12.22 27.04
CA SER A 254 -3.36 10.97 27.78
C SER A 254 -3.26 9.72 26.90
N VAL A 255 -3.35 9.85 25.57
CA VAL A 255 -3.41 8.70 24.67
C VAL A 255 -2.03 8.31 24.16
N ASP A 256 -1.63 7.08 24.48
CA ASP A 256 -0.50 6.37 23.87
C ASP A 256 -1.06 5.22 23.03
N ALA A 257 -0.94 5.31 21.71
CA ALA A 257 -1.48 4.32 20.79
C ALA A 257 -0.63 4.19 19.51
N ASP A 258 -0.60 2.98 18.95
CA ASP A 258 -0.11 2.75 17.61
C ASP A 258 -1.33 2.42 16.72
N LEU A 259 -1.48 3.15 15.61
CA LEU A 259 -2.59 2.97 14.68
C LEU A 259 -2.08 2.32 13.41
N PHE A 260 -2.56 1.12 13.13
CA PHE A 260 -2.25 0.36 11.93
C PHE A 260 -3.41 0.42 10.94
N ALA A 261 -3.13 0.72 9.70
CA ALA A 261 -4.08 0.57 8.61
C ALA A 261 -3.38 0.03 7.37
N PHE A 262 -4.15 -0.55 6.48
CA PHE A 262 -3.63 -1.06 5.21
C PHE A 262 -4.59 -0.76 4.06
N ALA A 263 -4.03 -0.71 2.87
CA ALA A 263 -4.72 -0.76 1.60
C ALA A 263 -4.17 -1.94 0.82
N GLN A 264 -5.03 -2.69 0.16
CA GLN A 264 -4.62 -3.91 -0.52
C GLN A 264 -5.35 -4.10 -1.85
N ASP A 265 -4.74 -4.86 -2.72
CA ASP A 265 -5.36 -5.48 -3.88
C ASP A 265 -5.14 -7.00 -3.85
N GLU A 266 -5.24 -7.65 -4.99
CA GLU A 266 -5.10 -9.11 -5.08
C GLU A 266 -3.68 -9.60 -4.80
N LEU A 267 -2.65 -8.83 -5.17
CA LEU A 267 -1.24 -9.22 -5.09
C LEU A 267 -0.46 -8.53 -3.97
N GLU A 268 -0.79 -7.28 -3.67
CA GLU A 268 0.00 -6.44 -2.76
C GLU A 268 -0.87 -5.76 -1.70
N ALA A 269 -0.25 -5.45 -0.58
CA ALA A 269 -0.81 -4.56 0.42
C ALA A 269 0.22 -3.51 0.85
N SER A 270 -0.23 -2.28 1.05
CA SER A 270 0.55 -1.26 1.74
C SER A 270 0.02 -1.12 3.16
N VAL A 271 0.91 -1.26 4.11
CA VAL A 271 0.63 -1.07 5.53
C VAL A 271 1.21 0.26 5.97
N GLN A 272 0.46 1.01 6.78
CA GLN A 272 0.93 2.23 7.43
C GLN A 272 0.67 2.15 8.92
N VAL A 273 1.61 2.66 9.71
CA VAL A 273 1.45 2.82 11.15
C VAL A 273 1.79 4.24 11.57
N PHE A 274 0.96 4.81 12.45
CA PHE A 274 1.24 6.05 13.15
C PHE A 274 1.50 5.74 14.62
N PHE A 275 2.64 6.17 15.12
CA PHE A 275 3.03 6.07 16.52
C PHE A 275 2.59 7.33 17.26
N VAL A 276 1.59 7.20 18.13
CA VAL A 276 1.04 8.30 18.93
C VAL A 276 1.49 8.14 20.39
N ARG A 277 2.10 9.18 20.92
CA ARG A 277 2.52 9.27 22.33
C ARG A 277 2.12 10.62 22.88
N GLY A 278 1.44 10.63 24.04
CA GLY A 278 0.90 11.85 24.60
C GLY A 278 -0.04 12.58 23.63
N GLY A 279 -0.94 11.85 22.96
CA GLY A 279 -1.89 12.41 21.98
C GLY A 279 -1.29 12.95 20.68
N ARG A 280 0.03 12.85 20.48
CA ARG A 280 0.75 13.44 19.33
C ARG A 280 1.38 12.37 18.46
N ILE A 281 1.33 12.53 17.13
CA ILE A 281 2.05 11.66 16.21
C ILE A 281 3.54 11.91 16.38
N ARG A 282 4.26 10.90 16.88
CA ARG A 282 5.72 10.93 17.05
C ARG A 282 6.47 10.37 15.86
N GLY A 283 5.82 9.53 15.06
CA GLY A 283 6.41 8.94 13.89
C GLY A 283 5.40 8.18 13.06
N GLN A 284 5.85 7.81 11.88
CA GLN A 284 5.10 6.94 10.97
C GLN A 284 6.06 5.96 10.28
N ARG A 285 5.55 4.78 9.95
CA ARG A 285 6.28 3.77 9.18
C ARG A 285 5.33 3.10 8.19
N GLY A 286 5.85 2.68 7.04
CA GLY A 286 5.08 1.96 6.04
C GLY A 286 5.84 0.78 5.50
N TRP A 287 5.11 -0.24 5.08
CA TRP A 287 5.61 -1.44 4.43
C TRP A 287 4.80 -1.74 3.18
N ILE A 288 5.46 -2.30 2.19
CA ILE A 288 4.79 -2.99 1.09
C ILE A 288 4.87 -4.49 1.37
N VAL A 289 3.76 -5.16 1.23
CA VAL A 289 3.58 -6.58 1.50
C VAL A 289 3.14 -7.26 0.22
N GLU A 290 3.90 -8.22 -0.24
CA GLU A 290 3.46 -9.12 -1.30
C GLU A 290 2.53 -10.17 -0.68
N LYS A 291 1.28 -10.20 -1.11
CA LYS A 291 0.29 -11.16 -0.64
C LYS A 291 0.61 -12.53 -1.23
N VAL A 292 1.08 -13.39 -0.39
CA VAL A 292 1.48 -14.74 -0.78
C VAL A 292 0.32 -15.73 -0.61
N ASN A 293 -0.74 -15.37 0.14
CA ASN A 293 -1.96 -16.16 0.40
C ASN A 293 -3.21 -15.34 0.11
N ASP A 294 -4.33 -16.04 -0.11
CA ASP A 294 -5.68 -15.48 0.03
C ASP A 294 -6.07 -15.28 1.52
N GLY A 295 -5.08 -15.22 2.42
CA GLY A 295 -5.27 -14.95 3.82
C GLY A 295 -5.99 -13.63 4.02
N GLY A 296 -7.05 -13.65 4.84
CA GLY A 296 -7.89 -12.49 5.09
C GLY A 296 -7.13 -11.37 5.83
N GLU A 297 -7.80 -10.23 5.95
CA GLU A 297 -7.28 -9.07 6.67
C GLU A 297 -6.85 -9.38 8.10
N THR A 298 -7.55 -10.30 8.76
CA THR A 298 -7.27 -10.75 10.13
C THR A 298 -5.91 -11.42 10.26
N GLU A 299 -5.54 -12.27 9.30
CA GLU A 299 -4.23 -12.94 9.27
C GLU A 299 -3.11 -11.94 8.96
N LEU A 300 -3.34 -11.04 8.01
CA LEU A 300 -2.37 -10.00 7.65
C LEU A 300 -2.03 -9.11 8.85
N ILE A 301 -3.04 -8.66 9.60
CA ILE A 301 -2.84 -7.85 10.81
C ILE A 301 -2.11 -8.64 11.89
N GLU A 302 -2.46 -9.89 12.11
CA GLU A 302 -1.79 -10.73 13.11
C GLU A 302 -0.30 -10.85 12.83
N GLN A 303 0.06 -11.21 11.60
CA GLN A 303 1.46 -11.36 11.19
C GLN A 303 2.23 -10.04 11.26
N LEU A 304 1.59 -8.92 10.88
CA LEU A 304 2.16 -7.60 10.99
C LEU A 304 2.48 -7.22 12.44
N LEU A 305 1.53 -7.42 13.37
CA LEU A 305 1.74 -7.10 14.78
C LEU A 305 2.86 -7.96 15.39
N VAL A 306 2.88 -9.26 15.06
CA VAL A 306 3.95 -10.16 15.51
C VAL A 306 5.31 -9.72 14.98
N GLN A 307 5.40 -9.30 13.73
CA GLN A 307 6.66 -8.83 13.17
C GLN A 307 7.12 -7.51 13.79
N VAL A 308 6.26 -6.49 13.83
CA VAL A 308 6.60 -5.16 14.34
C VAL A 308 7.01 -5.22 15.81
N TYR A 309 6.21 -5.87 16.63
CA TYR A 309 6.47 -5.94 18.07
C TYR A 309 7.45 -7.05 18.44
N GLY A 310 7.60 -8.10 17.64
CA GLY A 310 8.62 -9.12 17.81
C GLY A 310 10.04 -8.56 17.65
N GLU A 311 10.25 -7.66 16.69
CA GLU A 311 11.53 -6.92 16.58
C GLU A 311 11.77 -6.03 17.80
N MET A 312 10.73 -5.35 18.31
CA MET A 312 10.82 -4.53 19.50
C MET A 312 11.12 -5.38 20.75
N ALA A 313 10.41 -6.49 20.94
CA ALA A 313 10.61 -7.41 22.07
C ALA A 313 12.02 -8.00 22.09
N ALA A 314 12.56 -8.42 20.93
CA ALA A 314 13.92 -8.93 20.82
C ALA A 314 14.97 -7.84 21.18
N ASN A 315 14.74 -6.60 20.80
CA ASN A 315 15.60 -5.47 21.16
C ASN A 315 15.54 -5.15 22.64
N ILE A 316 14.36 -5.20 23.26
CA ILE A 316 14.14 -5.02 24.70
C ILE A 316 14.86 -6.12 25.49
N ALA A 317 14.65 -7.39 25.14
CA ALA A 317 15.31 -8.52 25.80
C ALA A 317 16.83 -8.44 25.71
N SER A 318 17.38 -8.01 24.57
CA SER A 318 18.83 -7.82 24.41
C SER A 318 19.36 -6.59 25.16
N ALA A 319 18.56 -5.58 25.42
CA ALA A 319 18.93 -4.43 26.25
C ALA A 319 18.90 -4.78 27.74
N ALA A 320 17.88 -5.48 28.20
CA ALA A 320 17.72 -5.93 29.60
C ALA A 320 18.84 -6.88 30.06
N ALA A 321 19.36 -7.73 29.16
CA ALA A 321 20.47 -8.64 29.49
C ALA A 321 21.81 -7.93 29.80
N PHE A 322 21.88 -6.60 29.67
CA PHE A 322 23.10 -5.81 29.86
C PHE A 322 22.97 -4.67 30.88
N ASP A 323 21.80 -4.46 31.50
CA ASP A 323 21.53 -3.31 32.36
C ASP A 323 20.89 -3.76 33.68
N GLU A 324 21.60 -4.55 34.48
CA GLU A 324 21.19 -4.87 35.86
C GLU A 324 21.24 -3.66 36.80
N ASP A 325 21.86 -2.53 36.40
CA ASP A 325 22.14 -1.41 37.30
C ASP A 325 21.46 -0.07 36.92
N SER A 326 20.75 0.01 35.80
CA SER A 326 20.00 1.23 35.46
C SER A 326 18.51 1.04 35.75
N GLY A 327 18.06 1.40 36.92
CA GLY A 327 16.66 1.44 37.35
C GLY A 327 15.76 2.41 36.56
N LEU A 328 15.97 2.55 35.25
CA LEU A 328 15.20 3.36 34.32
C LEU A 328 14.42 2.44 33.37
N ASP A 329 13.16 2.37 33.63
CA ASP A 329 12.07 1.71 32.90
C ASP A 329 11.93 2.19 31.43
N ALA A 330 13.03 2.09 30.66
CA ALA A 330 13.11 2.54 29.25
C ALA A 330 12.27 1.66 28.32
N THR A 331 11.91 0.47 28.78
CA THR A 331 11.20 -0.55 28.01
C THR A 331 9.68 -0.33 27.97
N GLN A 332 9.11 0.34 28.98
CA GLN A 332 7.67 0.56 29.07
C GLN A 332 7.09 1.50 28.02
N HIS A 333 7.93 2.28 27.29
CA HIS A 333 7.45 3.29 26.35
C HIS A 333 7.52 2.88 24.88
N GLU A 334 8.15 1.77 24.55
CA GLU A 334 8.21 1.31 23.14
C GLU A 334 6.89 0.65 22.71
N ILE A 335 6.27 -0.18 23.56
CA ILE A 335 4.96 -0.76 23.32
C ILE A 335 3.88 0.13 23.92
N PRO A 336 2.88 0.60 23.15
CA PRO A 336 1.84 1.51 23.66
C PRO A 336 0.85 0.81 24.57
N ARG A 337 0.00 1.58 25.24
CA ARG A 337 -1.15 1.04 25.98
C ARG A 337 -2.23 0.49 25.07
N GLN A 338 -2.35 1.07 23.88
CA GLN A 338 -3.36 0.68 22.89
C GLN A 338 -2.74 0.44 21.53
N ILE A 339 -3.20 -0.59 20.86
CA ILE A 339 -2.93 -0.86 19.45
C ILE A 339 -4.26 -0.82 18.74
N LEU A 340 -4.39 0.13 17.82
CA LEU A 340 -5.61 0.33 17.05
C LEU A 340 -5.42 -0.27 15.66
N VAL A 341 -6.35 -1.15 15.28
CA VAL A 341 -6.30 -1.93 14.03
C VAL A 341 -7.60 -1.76 13.25
N PRO A 342 -7.62 -1.92 11.93
CA PRO A 342 -8.85 -1.86 11.13
C PRO A 342 -9.74 -3.08 11.33
N THR A 343 -9.15 -4.24 11.60
CA THR A 343 -9.84 -5.52 11.81
C THR A 343 -9.15 -6.26 12.95
N MET A 344 -9.91 -6.94 13.81
CA MET A 344 -9.33 -7.69 14.93
C MET A 344 -8.53 -8.90 14.42
N PRO A 345 -7.30 -9.13 14.94
CA PRO A 345 -6.54 -10.33 14.63
C PRO A 345 -7.26 -11.61 15.12
N GLU A 346 -6.98 -12.74 14.49
CA GLU A 346 -7.61 -14.01 14.84
C GLU A 346 -7.29 -14.43 16.29
N ASN A 347 -6.03 -14.27 16.71
CA ASN A 347 -5.56 -14.63 18.03
C ASN A 347 -5.35 -13.40 18.93
N THR A 348 -6.33 -12.51 18.98
CA THR A 348 -6.27 -11.23 19.71
C THR A 348 -5.86 -11.41 21.19
N GLN A 349 -6.44 -12.38 21.89
CA GLN A 349 -6.16 -12.58 23.31
C GLN A 349 -4.69 -12.95 23.55
N GLN A 350 -4.14 -13.87 22.77
CA GLN A 350 -2.75 -14.30 22.90
C GLN A 350 -1.77 -13.16 22.57
N LEU A 351 -2.09 -12.35 21.56
CA LEU A 351 -1.31 -11.16 21.23
C LEU A 351 -1.31 -10.14 22.36
N GLN A 352 -2.48 -9.88 22.98
CA GLN A 352 -2.59 -8.96 24.12
C GLN A 352 -1.82 -9.47 25.35
N GLU A 353 -1.90 -10.77 25.65
CA GLU A 353 -1.16 -11.40 26.75
C GLU A 353 0.36 -11.31 26.51
N TRP A 354 0.82 -11.65 25.30
CA TRP A 354 2.23 -11.54 24.94
C TRP A 354 2.75 -10.11 25.04
N LEU A 355 2.07 -9.15 24.41
CA LEU A 355 2.47 -7.74 24.42
C LEU A 355 2.41 -7.13 25.83
N SER A 356 1.44 -7.54 26.63
CA SER A 356 1.34 -7.11 28.04
C SER A 356 2.50 -7.65 28.88
N GLY A 357 2.90 -8.90 28.63
CA GLY A 357 4.09 -9.50 29.27
C GLY A 357 5.38 -8.77 28.89
N VAL A 358 5.59 -8.47 27.61
CA VAL A 358 6.77 -7.72 27.13
C VAL A 358 6.79 -6.30 27.68
N ARG A 359 5.63 -5.64 27.74
CA ARG A 359 5.49 -4.27 28.24
C ARG A 359 5.59 -4.18 29.77
N GLY A 360 5.31 -5.25 30.50
CA GLY A 360 5.14 -5.24 31.95
C GLY A 360 3.84 -4.55 32.45
N ALA A 361 2.90 -4.26 31.54
CA ALA A 361 1.62 -3.63 31.84
C ALA A 361 0.61 -3.93 30.72
N LYS A 362 -0.69 -3.81 31.02
CA LYS A 362 -1.77 -4.15 30.10
C LYS A 362 -1.63 -3.41 28.76
N VAL A 363 -1.76 -4.18 27.67
CA VAL A 363 -1.88 -3.70 26.28
C VAL A 363 -3.26 -4.09 25.75
N ASP A 364 -3.94 -3.15 25.12
CA ASP A 364 -5.27 -3.33 24.55
C ASP A 364 -5.22 -3.24 23.02
N ILE A 365 -5.79 -4.22 22.32
CA ILE A 365 -5.93 -4.20 20.87
C ILE A 365 -7.40 -3.94 20.55
N ALA A 366 -7.71 -2.91 19.77
CA ALA A 366 -9.08 -2.49 19.52
C ALA A 366 -9.28 -1.93 18.10
N VAL A 367 -10.52 -2.05 17.60
CA VAL A 367 -10.97 -1.39 16.36
C VAL A 367 -11.71 -0.11 16.75
N PRO A 368 -11.22 1.08 16.39
CA PRO A 368 -11.87 2.34 16.75
C PRO A 368 -13.12 2.57 15.90
N GLN A 369 -14.28 2.68 16.56
CA GLN A 369 -15.58 2.82 15.90
C GLN A 369 -16.04 4.29 15.74
N ARG A 370 -15.65 5.18 16.65
CA ARG A 370 -16.15 6.57 16.73
C ARG A 370 -15.08 7.52 17.26
N GLY A 371 -15.31 8.82 17.05
CA GLY A 371 -14.48 9.90 17.59
C GLY A 371 -13.12 10.04 16.90
N ASP A 372 -12.22 10.75 17.57
CA ASP A 372 -10.92 11.17 17.01
C ASP A 372 -10.03 10.00 16.61
N LYS A 373 -10.09 8.87 17.33
CA LYS A 373 -9.35 7.66 16.99
C LYS A 373 -9.81 7.05 15.66
N ALA A 374 -11.12 7.04 15.39
CA ALA A 374 -11.66 6.56 14.12
C ALA A 374 -11.33 7.52 12.97
N ALA A 375 -11.38 8.83 13.22
CA ALA A 375 -10.97 9.84 12.25
C ALA A 375 -9.48 9.71 11.89
N LEU A 376 -8.62 9.52 12.90
CA LEU A 376 -7.19 9.31 12.67
C LEU A 376 -6.91 7.99 11.94
N MET A 377 -7.64 6.91 12.27
CA MET A 377 -7.55 5.62 11.57
C MET A 377 -7.85 5.78 10.07
N LYS A 378 -8.87 6.57 9.71
CA LYS A 378 -9.19 6.89 8.32
C LYS A 378 -8.02 7.60 7.63
N THR A 379 -7.37 8.55 8.28
CA THR A 379 -6.18 9.22 7.76
C THR A 379 -5.04 8.22 7.51
N VAL A 380 -4.81 7.27 8.43
CA VAL A 380 -3.78 6.23 8.23
C VAL A 380 -4.12 5.34 7.05
N ALA A 381 -5.41 4.97 6.87
CA ALA A 381 -5.88 4.18 5.73
C ALA A 381 -5.72 4.92 4.39
N GLU A 382 -6.03 6.23 4.34
CA GLU A 382 -5.81 7.07 3.16
C GLU A 382 -4.31 7.15 2.80
N ASN A 383 -3.43 7.22 3.78
CA ASN A 383 -1.98 7.17 3.56
C ASN A 383 -1.52 5.80 3.03
N ALA A 384 -2.09 4.71 3.53
CA ALA A 384 -1.82 3.37 3.01
C ALA A 384 -2.25 3.25 1.54
N GLN A 385 -3.45 3.74 1.20
CA GLN A 385 -3.96 3.77 -0.18
C GLN A 385 -3.05 4.59 -1.11
N HIS A 386 -2.63 5.77 -0.66
CA HIS A 386 -1.73 6.61 -1.43
C HIS A 386 -0.36 5.95 -1.65
N SER A 387 0.17 5.31 -0.61
CA SER A 387 1.45 4.59 -0.67
C SER A 387 1.40 3.42 -1.66
N LEU A 388 0.32 2.61 -1.64
CA LEU A 388 0.13 1.53 -2.60
C LEU A 388 0.07 2.05 -4.04
N THR A 389 -0.70 3.13 -4.26
CA THR A 389 -0.81 3.76 -5.59
C THR A 389 0.55 4.26 -6.09
N LEU A 390 1.32 4.89 -5.20
CA LEU A 390 2.65 5.42 -5.55
C LEU A 390 3.65 4.29 -5.84
N HIS A 391 3.61 3.20 -5.05
CA HIS A 391 4.43 2.00 -5.28
C HIS A 391 4.16 1.42 -6.67
N LYS A 392 2.89 1.17 -6.99
CA LYS A 392 2.48 0.67 -8.32
C LYS A 392 2.91 1.59 -9.47
N SER A 393 2.76 2.91 -9.28
CA SER A 393 3.17 3.88 -10.29
C SER A 393 4.68 3.87 -10.54
N ARG A 394 5.49 3.73 -9.49
CA ARG A 394 6.97 3.63 -9.60
C ARG A 394 7.38 2.36 -10.32
N ARG A 395 6.81 1.21 -9.91
CA ARG A 395 7.07 -0.08 -10.55
C ARG A 395 6.72 -0.06 -12.04
N ALA A 396 5.56 0.53 -12.39
CA ALA A 396 5.13 0.68 -13.78
C ALA A 396 6.02 1.62 -14.60
N GLY A 397 6.65 2.61 -13.99
CA GLY A 397 7.55 3.57 -14.65
C GLY A 397 9.00 3.10 -14.79
N ASP A 398 9.40 2.04 -14.09
CA ASP A 398 10.76 1.50 -14.18
C ASP A 398 10.95 0.69 -15.45
N ILE A 399 11.92 1.12 -16.29
CA ILE A 399 12.19 0.50 -17.60
C ILE A 399 12.66 -0.95 -17.44
N THR A 400 13.51 -1.23 -16.45
CA THR A 400 14.06 -2.56 -16.24
C THR A 400 12.97 -3.54 -15.81
N THR A 401 12.14 -3.16 -14.85
CA THR A 401 11.00 -3.95 -14.38
C THR A 401 9.99 -4.20 -15.50
N ARG A 402 9.74 -3.18 -16.32
CA ARG A 402 8.83 -3.25 -17.47
C ARG A 402 9.33 -4.22 -18.55
N SER A 403 10.61 -4.11 -18.90
CA SER A 403 11.22 -5.03 -19.87
C SER A 403 11.23 -6.47 -19.35
N ALA A 404 11.57 -6.67 -18.08
CA ALA A 404 11.52 -7.97 -17.44
C ALA A 404 10.10 -8.57 -17.46
N SER A 405 9.05 -7.76 -17.20
CA SER A 405 7.67 -8.22 -17.22
C SER A 405 7.19 -8.74 -18.57
N LEU A 406 7.63 -8.10 -19.67
CA LEU A 406 7.29 -8.54 -21.03
C LEU A 406 8.02 -9.83 -21.40
N VAL A 407 9.32 -9.93 -21.04
CA VAL A 407 10.12 -11.14 -21.28
C VAL A 407 9.60 -12.32 -20.46
N GLU A 408 9.34 -12.13 -19.17
CA GLU A 408 8.78 -13.19 -18.31
C GLU A 408 7.40 -13.67 -18.81
N LEU A 409 6.55 -12.74 -19.31
CA LEU A 409 5.26 -13.11 -19.87
C LEU A 409 5.41 -13.89 -21.19
N GLN A 410 6.31 -13.45 -22.06
CA GLN A 410 6.63 -14.14 -23.31
C GLN A 410 7.14 -15.57 -23.04
N GLU A 411 8.10 -15.73 -22.11
CA GLU A 411 8.65 -17.02 -21.73
C GLU A 411 7.61 -17.93 -21.09
N ALA A 412 6.76 -17.40 -20.19
CA ALA A 412 5.72 -18.19 -19.53
C ALA A 412 4.64 -18.70 -20.49
N LEU A 413 4.36 -17.95 -21.56
CA LEU A 413 3.41 -18.33 -22.61
C LEU A 413 4.08 -19.05 -23.79
N GLU A 414 5.39 -19.29 -23.72
CA GLU A 414 6.20 -19.93 -24.79
C GLU A 414 6.04 -19.25 -26.16
N LEU A 415 5.88 -17.92 -26.19
CA LEU A 415 5.65 -17.17 -27.43
C LEU A 415 6.97 -16.89 -28.15
N PRO A 416 7.03 -17.08 -29.49
CA PRO A 416 8.28 -16.89 -30.27
C PRO A 416 8.64 -15.40 -30.42
N ASP A 417 7.65 -14.50 -30.45
CA ASP A 417 7.85 -13.09 -30.76
C ASP A 417 7.75 -12.20 -29.50
N PRO A 418 8.51 -11.09 -29.44
CA PRO A 418 8.42 -10.12 -28.36
C PRO A 418 7.03 -9.48 -28.24
N LEU A 419 6.56 -9.28 -27.02
CA LEU A 419 5.24 -8.70 -26.71
C LEU A 419 5.28 -7.17 -26.76
N MET A 420 5.37 -6.59 -27.97
CA MET A 420 5.44 -5.14 -28.16
C MET A 420 4.08 -4.44 -27.98
N ARG A 421 2.99 -5.11 -28.39
CA ARG A 421 1.62 -4.58 -28.30
C ARG A 421 0.66 -5.64 -27.77
N ILE A 422 -0.04 -5.31 -26.70
CA ILE A 422 -1.03 -6.16 -26.05
C ILE A 422 -2.37 -5.43 -26.06
N GLU A 423 -3.42 -6.08 -26.54
CA GLU A 423 -4.79 -5.59 -26.44
C GLU A 423 -5.57 -6.43 -25.42
N CYS A 424 -6.27 -5.80 -24.47
CA CYS A 424 -7.08 -6.51 -23.50
C CYS A 424 -8.55 -6.11 -23.62
N TYR A 425 -9.42 -7.13 -23.58
CA TYR A 425 -10.86 -7.00 -23.77
C TYR A 425 -11.61 -7.43 -22.53
N ASP A 426 -12.53 -6.57 -22.07
CA ASP A 426 -13.46 -6.83 -20.96
C ASP A 426 -14.90 -6.64 -21.41
N ILE A 427 -15.75 -7.62 -21.16
CA ILE A 427 -17.20 -7.58 -21.43
C ILE A 427 -17.93 -7.21 -20.16
N SER A 428 -18.69 -6.14 -20.21
CA SER A 428 -19.42 -5.63 -19.06
C SER A 428 -20.91 -5.46 -19.35
N HIS A 429 -21.77 -6.02 -18.50
CA HIS A 429 -23.23 -5.92 -18.58
C HIS A 429 -23.76 -4.70 -17.84
N VAL A 430 -24.58 -3.89 -18.49
CA VAL A 430 -25.29 -2.75 -17.88
C VAL A 430 -26.75 -3.10 -17.71
N GLN A 431 -27.16 -3.50 -16.51
CA GLN A 431 -28.56 -3.72 -16.11
C GLN A 431 -29.47 -4.24 -17.25
N GLY A 432 -29.23 -5.48 -17.67
CA GLY A 432 -30.18 -6.27 -18.44
C GLY A 432 -30.40 -5.91 -19.92
N THR A 433 -29.94 -4.78 -20.44
CA THR A 433 -30.28 -4.37 -21.82
C THR A 433 -29.15 -3.84 -22.68
N ASN A 434 -27.98 -3.53 -22.11
CA ASN A 434 -26.87 -2.97 -22.87
C ASN A 434 -25.55 -3.65 -22.50
N VAL A 435 -25.01 -4.46 -23.41
CA VAL A 435 -23.68 -5.03 -23.27
C VAL A 435 -22.67 -4.12 -23.94
N VAL A 436 -21.54 -3.89 -23.27
CA VAL A 436 -20.44 -3.05 -23.78
C VAL A 436 -19.15 -3.79 -23.57
N ALA A 437 -18.32 -3.86 -24.60
CA ALA A 437 -16.94 -4.28 -24.47
C ALA A 437 -16.00 -3.07 -24.41
N SER A 438 -15.01 -3.16 -23.57
CA SER A 438 -13.87 -2.25 -23.52
C SER A 438 -12.62 -2.92 -24.11
N MET A 439 -11.83 -2.16 -24.85
CA MET A 439 -10.52 -2.55 -25.35
C MET A 439 -9.49 -1.56 -24.84
N VAL A 440 -8.54 -2.02 -24.08
CA VAL A 440 -7.35 -1.24 -23.69
C VAL A 440 -6.13 -1.76 -24.43
N VAL A 441 -5.16 -0.88 -24.62
CA VAL A 441 -3.95 -1.16 -25.40
C VAL A 441 -2.73 -0.81 -24.57
N PHE A 442 -1.79 -1.74 -24.53
CA PHE A 442 -0.48 -1.54 -23.94
C PHE A 442 0.58 -1.71 -25.02
N GLU A 443 1.47 -0.74 -25.12
CA GLU A 443 2.64 -0.78 -25.99
C GLU A 443 3.89 -0.67 -25.15
N ASP A 444 4.85 -1.56 -25.41
CA ASP A 444 6.05 -1.67 -24.58
C ASP A 444 5.72 -1.68 -23.07
N GLY A 445 4.70 -2.44 -22.67
CA GLY A 445 4.24 -2.55 -21.29
C GLY A 445 3.59 -1.29 -20.69
N MET A 446 3.31 -0.24 -21.48
CA MET A 446 2.68 1.02 -21.04
C MET A 446 1.31 1.23 -21.68
N PRO A 447 0.34 1.81 -20.91
CA PRO A 447 -1.01 2.04 -21.43
C PRO A 447 -1.04 3.16 -22.48
N THR A 448 -1.46 2.83 -23.72
CA THR A 448 -1.62 3.77 -24.84
C THR A 448 -3.08 4.21 -24.94
N LYS A 449 -3.47 5.17 -24.11
CA LYS A 449 -4.88 5.61 -23.93
C LYS A 449 -5.54 6.12 -25.21
N SER A 450 -4.80 6.66 -26.17
CA SER A 450 -5.29 7.10 -27.48
C SER A 450 -5.82 5.93 -28.33
N ALA A 451 -5.31 4.72 -28.09
CA ALA A 451 -5.70 3.50 -28.77
C ALA A 451 -6.89 2.76 -28.14
N TYR A 452 -7.39 3.20 -26.98
CA TYR A 452 -8.52 2.56 -26.30
C TYR A 452 -9.82 2.68 -27.09
N ARG A 453 -10.62 1.63 -27.11
CA ARG A 453 -11.89 1.59 -27.84
C ARG A 453 -13.02 1.01 -26.99
N LYS A 454 -14.25 1.36 -27.38
CA LYS A 454 -15.48 0.86 -26.78
C LYS A 454 -16.37 0.31 -27.89
N PHE A 455 -16.94 -0.84 -27.65
CA PHE A 455 -17.86 -1.50 -28.57
C PHE A 455 -19.22 -1.64 -27.90
N SER A 456 -20.25 -1.08 -28.50
CA SER A 456 -21.64 -1.38 -28.11
C SER A 456 -22.06 -2.68 -28.76
N ILE A 457 -22.58 -3.59 -27.98
CA ILE A 457 -23.02 -4.91 -28.44
C ILE A 457 -24.54 -4.93 -28.35
N THR A 458 -25.21 -5.37 -29.42
CA THR A 458 -26.67 -5.38 -29.53
C THR A 458 -27.13 -6.63 -30.26
N GLY A 459 -28.43 -7.00 -30.14
CA GLY A 459 -29.00 -8.16 -30.80
C GLY A 459 -28.49 -9.49 -30.22
N ASP A 460 -28.37 -10.50 -31.10
CA ASP A 460 -27.97 -11.86 -30.70
C ASP A 460 -26.56 -11.93 -30.11
N ALA A 461 -25.67 -11.02 -30.50
CA ALA A 461 -24.33 -10.92 -29.93
C ALA A 461 -24.32 -10.51 -28.43
N ALA A 462 -25.39 -9.89 -27.94
CA ALA A 462 -25.54 -9.49 -26.54
C ALA A 462 -26.15 -10.60 -25.65
N ARG A 463 -26.32 -11.80 -26.18
CA ARG A 463 -26.96 -12.93 -25.48
C ARG A 463 -26.13 -13.43 -24.31
N ASP A 464 -24.82 -13.55 -24.51
CA ASP A 464 -23.88 -14.03 -23.50
C ASP A 464 -22.47 -13.44 -23.76
N ASP A 465 -21.54 -13.64 -22.82
CA ASP A 465 -20.18 -13.09 -22.90
C ASP A 465 -19.36 -13.70 -24.05
N THR A 466 -19.61 -14.95 -24.41
CA THR A 466 -18.89 -15.63 -25.50
C THR A 466 -19.30 -15.07 -26.86
N ALA A 467 -20.60 -14.92 -27.09
CA ALA A 467 -21.12 -14.29 -28.31
C ALA A 467 -20.68 -12.83 -28.42
N SER A 468 -20.66 -12.11 -27.30
CA SER A 468 -20.16 -10.74 -27.23
C SER A 468 -18.68 -10.64 -27.55
N MET A 469 -17.86 -11.55 -27.04
CA MET A 469 -16.43 -11.59 -27.30
C MET A 469 -16.14 -11.88 -28.77
N TYR A 470 -16.80 -12.89 -29.33
CA TYR A 470 -16.69 -13.22 -30.76
C TYR A 470 -17.03 -12.02 -31.67
N ASP A 471 -18.15 -11.31 -31.41
CA ASP A 471 -18.55 -10.12 -32.18
C ASP A 471 -17.50 -9.00 -32.11
N VAL A 472 -17.01 -8.71 -30.92
CA VAL A 472 -16.05 -7.62 -30.72
C VAL A 472 -14.72 -7.91 -31.42
N ILE A 473 -14.15 -9.10 -31.25
CA ILE A 473 -12.91 -9.52 -31.93
C ILE A 473 -13.10 -9.50 -33.44
N THR A 474 -14.21 -10.07 -33.93
CA THR A 474 -14.53 -10.05 -35.37
C THR A 474 -14.59 -8.63 -35.92
N ARG A 475 -15.27 -7.69 -35.25
CA ARG A 475 -15.39 -6.29 -35.69
C ARG A 475 -14.05 -5.56 -35.67
N ARG A 476 -13.23 -5.81 -34.65
CA ARG A 476 -11.89 -5.21 -34.51
C ARG A 476 -10.98 -5.64 -35.67
N PHE A 477 -10.93 -6.95 -35.93
CA PHE A 477 -9.96 -7.50 -36.89
C PHE A 477 -10.46 -7.44 -38.35
N LYS A 478 -11.76 -7.45 -38.62
CA LYS A 478 -12.29 -7.08 -39.94
C LYS A 478 -11.86 -5.69 -40.35
N ARG A 479 -11.89 -4.74 -39.40
CA ARG A 479 -11.45 -3.38 -39.67
C ARG A 479 -9.95 -3.32 -39.90
N TYR A 480 -9.16 -4.05 -39.16
CA TYR A 480 -7.71 -4.17 -39.37
C TYR A 480 -7.39 -4.67 -40.80
N LEU A 481 -8.01 -5.75 -41.24
CA LEU A 481 -7.82 -6.30 -42.56
C LEU A 481 -8.21 -5.30 -43.67
N THR A 482 -9.33 -4.59 -43.49
CA THR A 482 -9.76 -3.54 -44.44
C THR A 482 -8.76 -2.40 -44.52
N GLU A 483 -8.24 -1.92 -43.39
CA GLU A 483 -7.22 -0.86 -43.34
C GLU A 483 -5.88 -1.34 -43.92
N GLN A 484 -5.54 -2.62 -43.78
CA GLN A 484 -4.34 -3.23 -44.38
C GLN A 484 -4.47 -3.33 -45.92
N GLN A 485 -5.63 -3.77 -46.42
CA GLN A 485 -5.90 -3.82 -47.87
C GLN A 485 -5.82 -2.43 -48.52
N GLN A 486 -6.45 -1.44 -47.89
CA GLN A 486 -6.39 -0.05 -48.38
C GLN A 486 -4.96 0.51 -48.46
N ARG A 487 -4.08 0.13 -47.54
CA ARG A 487 -2.66 0.50 -47.57
C ARG A 487 -1.89 -0.20 -48.68
N ALA A 488 -2.18 -1.48 -48.91
CA ALA A 488 -1.55 -2.24 -49.98
C ALA A 488 -1.95 -1.72 -51.38
N GLU A 489 -3.16 -1.18 -51.51
CA GLU A 489 -3.69 -0.63 -52.78
C GLU A 489 -3.27 0.84 -53.01
N THR A 490 -2.72 1.54 -52.03
CA THR A 490 -2.22 2.91 -52.20
C THR A 490 -0.79 2.86 -52.75
N PRO A 491 -0.53 3.21 -54.04
CA PRO A 491 0.81 3.18 -54.58
C PRO A 491 1.70 4.18 -53.83
N LEU A 492 2.91 3.77 -53.46
CA LEU A 492 3.96 4.68 -53.05
C LEU A 492 4.25 5.59 -54.27
N SER A 493 3.61 6.76 -54.34
CA SER A 493 3.97 7.76 -55.29
C SER A 493 5.40 8.20 -55.00
N SER A 494 6.33 7.82 -55.89
CA SER A 494 7.67 8.36 -55.95
C SER A 494 7.57 9.83 -56.43
N GLY A 495 7.26 10.74 -55.52
CA GLY A 495 7.13 12.16 -55.82
C GLY A 495 7.50 12.97 -54.57
N GLU A 496 8.30 13.98 -54.78
CA GLU A 496 8.84 14.96 -53.86
C GLU A 496 7.87 15.33 -52.72
N VAL A 497 8.34 15.18 -51.48
CA VAL A 497 7.63 15.60 -50.28
C VAL A 497 7.55 17.13 -50.26
N THR A 498 6.43 17.68 -50.72
CA THR A 498 6.08 19.08 -50.45
C THR A 498 5.53 19.18 -49.03
N ALA A 499 6.05 20.13 -48.25
CA ALA A 499 5.84 20.30 -46.82
C ALA A 499 4.42 20.75 -46.39
N ASP A 500 3.38 20.42 -47.17
CA ASP A 500 1.99 20.85 -46.90
C ASP A 500 0.93 19.75 -47.08
N GLU A 501 1.33 18.49 -46.86
CA GLU A 501 0.34 17.43 -46.70
C GLU A 501 -0.01 17.32 -45.21
N SER A 502 -1.26 17.73 -44.87
CA SER A 502 -1.94 17.44 -43.65
C SER A 502 -1.59 16.02 -43.18
N VAL A 503 -0.89 15.91 -42.06
CA VAL A 503 -0.58 14.64 -41.37
C VAL A 503 -1.89 13.86 -41.23
N GLN A 504 -2.15 12.91 -42.12
CA GLN A 504 -3.26 11.98 -41.97
C GLN A 504 -3.03 11.26 -40.64
N GLU A 505 -3.96 11.46 -39.71
CA GLU A 505 -3.94 10.70 -38.46
C GLU A 505 -3.75 9.22 -38.81
N PRO A 506 -2.78 8.51 -38.18
CA PRO A 506 -2.57 7.08 -38.48
C PRO A 506 -3.87 6.34 -38.27
N ALA A 507 -4.23 5.49 -39.23
CA ALA A 507 -5.47 4.71 -39.18
C ALA A 507 -5.58 3.99 -37.82
N LYS A 508 -6.69 4.17 -37.14
CA LYS A 508 -6.88 3.86 -35.71
C LYS A 508 -6.71 2.38 -35.32
N PHE A 509 -6.67 1.48 -36.32
CA PHE A 509 -6.53 0.03 -36.11
C PHE A 509 -5.40 -0.58 -36.96
N ALA A 510 -4.47 0.24 -37.44
CA ALA A 510 -3.44 -0.14 -38.39
C ALA A 510 -2.38 -1.12 -37.88
N TYR A 511 -2.23 -1.24 -36.57
CA TYR A 511 -1.23 -2.10 -35.95
C TYR A 511 -1.90 -3.29 -35.25
N PRO A 512 -1.55 -4.55 -35.62
CA PRO A 512 -2.02 -5.73 -34.94
C PRO A 512 -1.33 -5.84 -33.55
N PRO A 513 -1.99 -6.42 -32.55
CA PRO A 513 -1.32 -6.80 -31.31
C PRO A 513 -0.52 -8.09 -31.53
N ASN A 514 0.53 -8.29 -30.72
CA ASN A 514 1.18 -9.59 -30.60
C ASN A 514 0.36 -10.54 -29.70
N LEU A 515 -0.37 -9.95 -28.74
CA LEU A 515 -1.15 -10.70 -27.77
C LEU A 515 -2.53 -10.04 -27.55
N VAL A 516 -3.56 -10.84 -27.60
CA VAL A 516 -4.93 -10.51 -27.20
C VAL A 516 -5.19 -11.15 -25.83
N LEU A 517 -5.42 -10.33 -24.82
CA LEU A 517 -5.88 -10.77 -23.50
C LEU A 517 -7.41 -10.64 -23.40
N VAL A 518 -8.05 -11.64 -22.88
CA VAL A 518 -9.50 -11.69 -22.68
C VAL A 518 -9.77 -11.81 -21.20
N ASP A 519 -10.54 -10.89 -20.61
CA ASP A 519 -11.00 -11.02 -19.23
C ASP A 519 -12.11 -12.09 -19.18
N GLY A 520 -11.69 -13.33 -19.01
CA GLY A 520 -12.54 -14.50 -19.04
C GLY A 520 -11.75 -15.81 -19.11
N GLY A 521 -12.47 -16.92 -18.87
CA GLY A 521 -11.92 -18.28 -18.89
C GLY A 521 -11.98 -18.94 -20.28
N PRO A 522 -11.80 -20.27 -20.36
CA PRO A 522 -11.72 -21.04 -21.60
C PRO A 522 -12.84 -20.77 -22.62
N PRO A 523 -14.13 -20.59 -22.25
CA PRO A 523 -15.17 -20.30 -23.24
C PRO A 523 -14.97 -18.99 -24.00
N GLN A 524 -14.52 -17.92 -23.31
CA GLN A 524 -14.25 -16.62 -23.91
C GLN A 524 -13.00 -16.66 -24.78
N VAL A 525 -11.98 -17.42 -24.35
CA VAL A 525 -10.76 -17.66 -25.15
C VAL A 525 -11.09 -18.37 -26.46
N ALA A 526 -11.86 -19.45 -26.39
CA ALA A 526 -12.28 -20.19 -27.56
C ALA A 526 -13.10 -19.33 -28.53
N ALA A 527 -13.99 -18.46 -28.02
CA ALA A 527 -14.77 -17.52 -28.84
C ALA A 527 -13.86 -16.49 -29.54
N ALA A 528 -12.87 -15.94 -28.85
CA ALA A 528 -11.90 -15.01 -29.43
C ALA A 528 -11.02 -15.69 -30.48
N GLN A 529 -10.53 -16.90 -30.20
CA GLN A 529 -9.74 -17.70 -31.13
C GLN A 529 -10.52 -18.03 -32.39
N SER A 530 -11.79 -18.49 -32.25
CA SER A 530 -12.65 -18.78 -33.38
C SER A 530 -12.87 -17.54 -34.28
N ALA A 531 -13.05 -16.36 -33.67
CA ALA A 531 -13.22 -15.12 -34.42
C ALA A 531 -11.98 -14.75 -35.26
N LEU A 532 -10.77 -15.00 -34.76
CA LEU A 532 -9.51 -14.79 -35.51
C LEU A 532 -9.37 -15.84 -36.62
N SER A 533 -9.62 -17.11 -36.33
CA SER A 533 -9.54 -18.21 -37.31
C SER A 533 -10.50 -18.03 -38.46
N ASP A 534 -11.75 -17.59 -38.20
CA ASP A 534 -12.73 -17.29 -39.25
C ASP A 534 -12.34 -16.12 -40.14
N LEU A 535 -11.41 -15.26 -39.67
CA LEU A 535 -10.84 -14.17 -40.45
C LEU A 535 -9.51 -14.54 -41.14
N GLY A 536 -9.01 -15.77 -40.93
CA GLY A 536 -7.73 -16.23 -41.48
C GLY A 536 -6.51 -15.59 -40.81
N ILE A 537 -6.62 -15.19 -39.55
CA ILE A 537 -5.55 -14.58 -38.76
C ILE A 537 -4.98 -15.64 -37.82
N GLU A 538 -3.71 -16.03 -38.04
CA GLU A 538 -3.02 -17.08 -37.27
C GLU A 538 -1.81 -16.57 -36.46
N ASP A 539 -1.40 -15.32 -36.69
CA ASP A 539 -0.19 -14.68 -36.17
C ASP A 539 -0.46 -13.88 -34.87
N ILE A 540 -1.66 -13.99 -34.28
CA ILE A 540 -2.06 -13.29 -33.07
C ILE A 540 -2.44 -14.29 -31.99
N TYR A 541 -1.76 -14.23 -30.87
CA TYR A 541 -2.00 -15.12 -29.74
C TYR A 541 -3.15 -14.62 -28.89
N VAL A 542 -3.97 -15.56 -28.39
CA VAL A 542 -5.10 -15.28 -27.50
C VAL A 542 -4.87 -15.94 -26.16
N VAL A 543 -5.06 -15.20 -25.08
CA VAL A 543 -4.92 -15.70 -23.70
C VAL A 543 -6.03 -15.15 -22.83
N GLY A 544 -6.66 -16.02 -22.04
CA GLY A 544 -7.67 -15.65 -21.06
C GLY A 544 -7.09 -15.39 -19.69
N ILE A 545 -7.61 -14.38 -19.00
CA ILE A 545 -7.32 -14.12 -17.58
C ILE A 545 -8.54 -14.58 -16.80
N ALA A 546 -8.40 -15.66 -16.03
CA ALA A 546 -9.49 -16.19 -15.21
C ALA A 546 -9.73 -15.34 -13.95
N LYS A 547 -10.74 -15.74 -13.15
CA LYS A 547 -11.01 -15.10 -11.84
C LYS A 547 -9.81 -15.10 -10.92
N ARG A 548 -8.98 -16.13 -11.01
CA ARG A 548 -7.66 -16.17 -10.36
C ARG A 548 -6.64 -15.58 -11.31
N LEU A 549 -6.06 -14.48 -10.92
CA LEU A 549 -5.14 -13.70 -11.76
C LEU A 549 -3.91 -14.49 -12.20
N GLU A 550 -3.49 -15.47 -11.42
CA GLU A 550 -2.35 -16.32 -11.70
C GLU A 550 -2.60 -17.33 -12.83
N GLU A 551 -3.87 -17.58 -13.18
CA GLU A 551 -4.28 -18.58 -14.18
C GLU A 551 -4.48 -17.93 -15.53
N LEU A 552 -3.55 -18.18 -16.46
CA LEU A 552 -3.66 -17.76 -17.86
C LEU A 552 -4.08 -18.96 -18.71
N TRP A 553 -5.18 -18.82 -19.43
CA TRP A 553 -5.76 -19.87 -20.26
C TRP A 553 -5.39 -19.67 -21.71
N LEU A 554 -4.74 -20.68 -22.30
CA LEU A 554 -4.43 -20.77 -23.72
C LEU A 554 -5.59 -21.44 -24.47
N PRO A 555 -5.76 -21.18 -25.79
CA PRO A 555 -6.70 -21.94 -26.62
C PRO A 555 -6.33 -23.43 -26.62
N ASP A 556 -7.33 -24.29 -26.55
CA ASP A 556 -7.20 -25.76 -26.66
C ASP A 556 -6.36 -26.44 -25.56
N ASP A 557 -6.00 -25.72 -24.50
CA ASP A 557 -5.31 -26.29 -23.34
C ASP A 557 -6.29 -26.67 -22.23
N ASP A 558 -6.12 -27.87 -21.68
CA ASP A 558 -6.90 -28.36 -20.55
C ASP A 558 -6.49 -27.75 -19.20
N PHE A 559 -5.30 -27.14 -19.12
CA PHE A 559 -4.71 -26.58 -17.91
C PHE A 559 -4.21 -25.16 -18.14
N PRO A 560 -4.39 -24.25 -17.15
CA PRO A 560 -3.86 -22.91 -17.26
C PRO A 560 -2.35 -22.85 -17.05
N VAL A 561 -1.69 -21.89 -17.68
CA VAL A 561 -0.35 -21.45 -17.31
C VAL A 561 -0.43 -20.68 -16.00
N ILE A 562 0.33 -21.08 -14.99
CA ILE A 562 0.31 -20.45 -13.66
C ILE A 562 1.54 -19.55 -13.49
N LEU A 563 1.30 -18.25 -13.41
CA LEU A 563 2.36 -17.29 -13.13
C LEU A 563 2.70 -17.27 -11.62
N PRO A 564 3.99 -17.22 -11.26
CA PRO A 564 4.38 -16.99 -9.87
C PRO A 564 3.87 -15.64 -9.35
N ARG A 565 3.35 -15.58 -8.13
CA ARG A 565 2.82 -14.33 -7.54
C ARG A 565 3.86 -13.20 -7.41
N THR A 566 5.13 -13.54 -7.40
CA THR A 566 6.24 -12.58 -7.33
C THR A 566 6.80 -12.19 -8.70
N SER A 567 6.24 -12.73 -9.81
CA SER A 567 6.74 -12.45 -11.16
C SER A 567 6.29 -11.07 -11.64
N GLU A 568 7.16 -10.40 -12.38
CA GLU A 568 6.82 -9.11 -12.99
C GLU A 568 5.76 -9.26 -14.10
N ALA A 569 5.70 -10.44 -14.74
CA ALA A 569 4.66 -10.81 -15.69
C ALA A 569 3.26 -10.75 -15.08
N LEU A 570 3.08 -11.32 -13.87
CA LEU A 570 1.79 -11.29 -13.18
C LEU A 570 1.35 -9.87 -12.84
N TYR A 571 2.26 -9.02 -12.38
CA TYR A 571 1.97 -7.61 -12.12
C TYR A 571 1.61 -6.83 -13.40
N LEU A 572 2.21 -7.18 -14.54
CA LEU A 572 1.82 -6.61 -15.84
C LEU A 572 0.40 -7.04 -16.21
N VAL A 573 0.08 -8.32 -16.12
CA VAL A 573 -1.26 -8.87 -16.41
C VAL A 573 -2.31 -8.23 -15.50
N GLN A 574 -2.06 -8.13 -14.19
CA GLN A 574 -2.94 -7.44 -13.25
C GLN A 574 -3.19 -6.00 -13.68
N ARG A 575 -2.14 -5.28 -14.01
CA ARG A 575 -2.23 -3.87 -14.42
C ARG A 575 -3.05 -3.68 -15.69
N ILE A 576 -2.90 -4.59 -16.66
CA ILE A 576 -3.66 -4.59 -17.92
C ILE A 576 -5.14 -4.85 -17.62
N ARG A 577 -5.48 -5.87 -16.82
CA ARG A 577 -6.84 -6.20 -16.42
C ARG A 577 -7.50 -5.06 -15.64
N ASP A 578 -6.81 -4.52 -14.62
CA ASP A 578 -7.33 -3.42 -13.82
C ASP A 578 -7.64 -2.18 -14.68
N GLU A 579 -6.80 -1.90 -15.68
CA GLU A 579 -7.02 -0.78 -16.62
C GLU A 579 -8.21 -1.04 -17.55
N ALA A 580 -8.41 -2.27 -18.03
CA ALA A 580 -9.58 -2.66 -18.82
C ALA A 580 -10.88 -2.48 -18.01
N HIS A 581 -10.89 -2.97 -16.79
CA HIS A 581 -12.00 -2.84 -15.85
C HIS A 581 -12.28 -1.37 -15.49
N ARG A 582 -11.24 -0.58 -15.17
CA ARG A 582 -11.35 0.85 -14.90
C ARG A 582 -11.96 1.61 -16.09
N PHE A 583 -11.54 1.27 -17.31
CA PHE A 583 -12.03 1.90 -18.53
C PHE A 583 -13.50 1.54 -18.79
N ALA A 584 -13.92 0.29 -18.56
CA ALA A 584 -15.29 -0.16 -18.62
C ALA A 584 -16.20 0.60 -17.61
N ILE A 585 -15.80 0.64 -16.32
CA ILE A 585 -16.57 1.31 -15.25
C ILE A 585 -16.74 2.82 -15.53
N THR A 586 -15.72 3.48 -16.06
CA THR A 586 -15.79 4.91 -16.40
C THR A 586 -16.89 5.19 -17.43
N PHE A 587 -17.09 4.30 -18.38
CA PHE A 587 -18.18 4.39 -19.35
C PHE A 587 -19.56 4.19 -18.73
N HIS A 588 -19.70 3.20 -17.84
CA HIS A 588 -20.95 2.95 -17.12
C HIS A 588 -21.40 4.18 -16.34
N ARG A 589 -20.49 4.87 -15.65
CA ARG A 589 -20.77 6.11 -14.92
C ARG A 589 -21.23 7.24 -15.87
N ALA A 590 -20.54 7.41 -17.00
CA ALA A 590 -20.88 8.43 -17.99
C ALA A 590 -22.24 8.15 -18.67
N LYS A 591 -22.55 6.88 -18.99
CA LYS A 591 -23.81 6.47 -19.61
C LYS A 591 -24.97 6.57 -18.61
N ARG A 592 -24.80 6.17 -17.34
CA ARG A 592 -25.79 6.39 -16.26
C ARG A 592 -26.05 7.87 -16.04
N GLY A 593 -25.00 8.70 -16.00
CA GLY A 593 -25.16 10.15 -15.89
C GLY A 593 -26.00 10.70 -17.05
N LYS A 594 -25.76 10.29 -18.29
CA LYS A 594 -26.56 10.70 -19.45
C LYS A 594 -27.99 10.16 -19.40
N ALA A 595 -28.19 8.91 -19.01
CA ALA A 595 -29.53 8.30 -18.91
C ALA A 595 -30.35 8.89 -17.76
N MET A 596 -29.75 9.14 -16.58
CA MET A 596 -30.40 9.86 -15.48
C MET A 596 -30.76 11.30 -15.86
N VAL A 597 -29.89 11.97 -16.61
CA VAL A 597 -30.09 13.31 -17.13
C VAL A 597 -31.26 13.34 -18.13
N ALA A 598 -31.32 12.36 -19.05
CA ALA A 598 -32.42 12.22 -19.98
C ALA A 598 -33.74 11.94 -19.22
N SER A 599 -33.74 10.96 -18.32
CA SER A 599 -34.94 10.55 -17.56
C SER A 599 -35.55 11.67 -16.69
N ALA A 600 -34.73 12.52 -16.04
CA ALA A 600 -35.24 13.60 -15.19
C ALA A 600 -35.91 14.72 -15.97
N LEU A 601 -35.48 15.00 -17.19
CA LEU A 601 -36.08 16.01 -18.07
C LEU A 601 -37.14 15.42 -19.01
N ASP A 602 -37.15 14.09 -19.21
CA ASP A 602 -38.15 13.40 -20.04
C ASP A 602 -39.56 13.41 -19.41
N SER A 603 -39.58 13.45 -18.08
CA SER A 603 -40.85 13.51 -17.32
C SER A 603 -41.47 14.88 -17.26
N VAL A 604 -40.84 15.93 -17.81
CA VAL A 604 -41.42 17.30 -17.81
C VAL A 604 -42.41 17.49 -18.97
N PRO A 605 -43.70 17.69 -18.70
CA PRO A 605 -44.70 17.84 -19.75
C PRO A 605 -44.44 19.06 -20.64
N GLY A 606 -44.34 18.85 -21.96
CA GLY A 606 -44.13 19.90 -22.97
C GLY A 606 -42.66 20.26 -23.25
N LEU A 607 -41.72 19.53 -22.64
CA LEU A 607 -40.29 19.68 -22.90
C LEU A 607 -39.82 18.66 -23.95
N GLY A 608 -39.92 18.98 -25.23
CA GLY A 608 -39.46 18.15 -26.34
C GLY A 608 -37.94 18.01 -26.41
N SER A 609 -37.45 17.00 -27.16
CA SER A 609 -36.03 16.62 -27.26
C SER A 609 -35.09 17.78 -27.63
N VAL A 610 -35.51 18.68 -28.54
CA VAL A 610 -34.74 19.84 -29.00
C VAL A 610 -34.51 20.84 -27.85
N LYS A 611 -35.58 21.14 -27.08
CA LYS A 611 -35.50 22.07 -25.96
C LYS A 611 -34.71 21.51 -24.78
N ARG A 612 -34.79 20.21 -24.55
CA ARG A 612 -33.93 19.51 -23.57
C ARG A 612 -32.46 19.64 -23.92
N ALA A 613 -32.12 19.36 -25.18
CA ALA A 613 -30.74 19.50 -25.66
C ALA A 613 -30.24 20.97 -25.51
N ALA A 614 -31.08 21.96 -25.77
CA ALA A 614 -30.75 23.36 -25.61
C ALA A 614 -30.52 23.74 -24.14
N LEU A 615 -31.36 23.26 -23.20
CA LEU A 615 -31.16 23.46 -21.75
C LEU A 615 -29.84 22.83 -21.27
N ILE A 616 -29.57 21.57 -21.64
CA ILE A 616 -28.32 20.90 -21.27
C ILE A 616 -27.09 21.58 -21.89
N LYS A 617 -27.20 22.05 -23.13
CA LYS A 617 -26.13 22.78 -23.79
C LYS A 617 -25.81 24.09 -23.10
N HIS A 618 -26.86 24.81 -22.62
CA HIS A 618 -26.69 26.10 -21.95
C HIS A 618 -26.17 25.98 -20.51
N PHE A 619 -26.72 25.05 -19.72
CA PHE A 619 -26.38 24.91 -18.29
C PHE A 619 -25.29 23.84 -18.01
N GLY A 620 -25.00 22.99 -18.97
CA GLY A 620 -23.97 21.92 -18.85
C GLY A 620 -24.40 20.70 -18.03
N SER A 621 -25.39 20.81 -17.12
CA SER A 621 -25.89 19.66 -16.33
C SER A 621 -27.31 19.89 -15.80
N VAL A 622 -28.05 18.79 -15.52
CA VAL A 622 -29.41 18.89 -14.91
C VAL A 622 -29.36 19.48 -13.51
N ALA A 623 -28.31 19.27 -12.74
CA ALA A 623 -28.14 19.90 -11.43
C ALA A 623 -28.09 21.42 -11.55
N LYS A 624 -27.42 21.97 -12.57
CA LYS A 624 -27.41 23.39 -12.84
C LYS A 624 -28.77 23.90 -13.37
N VAL A 625 -29.47 23.09 -14.19
CA VAL A 625 -30.84 23.39 -14.62
C VAL A 625 -31.81 23.45 -13.43
N ARG A 626 -31.67 22.53 -12.47
CA ARG A 626 -32.47 22.50 -11.23
C ARG A 626 -32.26 23.75 -10.37
N ASN A 627 -30.98 24.14 -10.20
CA ASN A 627 -30.62 25.31 -9.37
C ASN A 627 -30.81 26.66 -10.08
N ALA A 628 -31.12 26.64 -11.39
CA ALA A 628 -31.32 27.85 -12.15
C ALA A 628 -32.67 28.49 -11.84
N SER A 629 -32.67 29.79 -11.72
CA SER A 629 -33.91 30.57 -11.57
C SER A 629 -34.76 30.52 -12.83
N ILE A 630 -36.07 30.79 -12.68
CA ILE A 630 -37.02 30.83 -13.80
C ILE A 630 -36.56 31.81 -14.88
N LYS A 631 -35.98 32.96 -14.47
CA LYS A 631 -35.43 33.96 -15.40
C LYS A 631 -34.25 33.45 -16.21
N GLU A 632 -33.37 32.65 -15.61
CA GLU A 632 -32.22 32.08 -16.29
C GLU A 632 -32.65 30.96 -17.25
N LEU A 633 -33.64 30.14 -16.88
CA LEU A 633 -34.23 29.14 -17.76
C LEU A 633 -34.86 29.72 -19.01
N GLN A 634 -35.45 30.93 -18.92
CA GLN A 634 -36.03 31.66 -20.06
C GLN A 634 -34.99 32.20 -21.04
N GLN A 635 -33.71 32.27 -20.68
CA GLN A 635 -32.65 32.71 -21.59
C GLN A 635 -32.33 31.64 -22.67
N VAL A 636 -32.80 30.41 -22.46
CA VAL A 636 -32.61 29.33 -23.43
C VAL A 636 -33.63 29.43 -24.55
N SER A 637 -33.12 29.46 -25.79
CA SER A 637 -33.97 29.55 -26.99
C SER A 637 -35.05 28.47 -27.01
N GLY A 638 -36.31 28.87 -27.14
CA GLY A 638 -37.50 28.01 -27.19
C GLY A 638 -38.08 27.63 -25.81
N VAL A 639 -37.56 28.18 -24.71
CA VAL A 639 -38.08 28.00 -23.36
C VAL A 639 -38.82 29.27 -22.92
N GLY A 640 -40.14 29.30 -23.12
CA GLY A 640 -40.98 30.43 -22.66
C GLY A 640 -41.30 30.35 -21.18
N PRO A 641 -41.93 31.43 -20.60
CA PRO A 641 -42.20 31.53 -19.17
C PRO A 641 -42.97 30.37 -18.57
N ALA A 642 -44.02 29.89 -19.25
CA ALA A 642 -44.83 28.76 -18.79
C ALA A 642 -44.04 27.42 -18.76
N LEU A 643 -43.10 27.24 -19.69
CA LEU A 643 -42.28 26.02 -19.75
C LEU A 643 -41.15 26.10 -18.72
N ALA A 644 -40.53 27.27 -18.55
CA ALA A 644 -39.51 27.51 -17.52
C ALA A 644 -40.06 27.23 -16.11
N GLN A 645 -41.27 27.67 -15.83
CA GLN A 645 -41.95 27.37 -14.56
C GLN A 645 -42.17 25.88 -14.39
N LYS A 646 -42.68 25.16 -15.40
CA LYS A 646 -42.89 23.71 -15.35
C LYS A 646 -41.59 22.93 -15.12
N VAL A 647 -40.49 23.31 -15.78
CA VAL A 647 -39.19 22.70 -15.61
C VAL A 647 -38.69 22.91 -14.17
N HIS A 648 -38.78 24.12 -13.66
CA HIS A 648 -38.36 24.47 -12.30
C HIS A 648 -39.18 23.70 -11.25
N ASP A 649 -40.51 23.70 -11.36
CA ASP A 649 -41.39 23.04 -10.39
C ASP A 649 -41.21 21.51 -10.42
N HIS A 650 -41.11 20.89 -11.60
CA HIS A 650 -40.96 19.45 -11.74
C HIS A 650 -39.63 18.93 -11.18
N LEU A 651 -38.53 19.68 -11.37
CA LEU A 651 -37.23 19.29 -10.85
C LEU A 651 -37.07 19.50 -9.34
N ASN A 652 -37.84 20.42 -8.75
CA ASN A 652 -37.80 20.74 -7.32
C ASN A 652 -38.89 20.03 -6.48
N GLN A 653 -39.95 19.48 -7.09
CA GLN A 653 -41.00 18.72 -6.38
C GLN A 653 -40.60 17.31 -5.94
N LYS A 654 -39.44 16.74 -6.37
CA LYS A 654 -39.01 15.39 -6.01
C LYS A 654 -38.26 15.28 -4.67
N GLU A 655 -38.08 16.35 -3.91
CA GLU A 655 -37.43 16.29 -2.59
C GLU A 655 -38.40 16.23 -1.40
N THR A 656 -39.72 16.20 -1.64
CA THR A 656 -40.75 16.18 -0.58
C THR A 656 -41.57 14.88 -0.52
N ALA A 657 -41.09 13.79 -1.12
CA ALA A 657 -41.75 12.48 -1.02
C ALA A 657 -40.77 11.39 -0.60
#